data_c9de3a562ca97636eea478272fde2bff
#
_entry.id   c9de3a562ca97636eea478272fde2bff
#
_cell.length_a   1.000
_cell.length_b   1.000
_cell.length_c   1.000
_cell.angle_alpha   90.00
_cell.angle_beta   90.00
_cell.angle_gamma   90.00
#
_symmetry.space_group_name_H-M   'P 1'
#
loop_
_entity.id
_entity.type
_entity.pdbx_description
1 polymer ?
#
loop_
_entity_poly.entity_id
_entity_poly.type
_entity_poly.pdbx_seq_one_letter_code
_entity_poly.pdbx_strand_id
1 'polypeptide(L)'
;MEELERIRHEIDEVDGRILEALAVRRGLAKQIIQAKDHQGAPLRDALREERLLGDLIARGRSRGLDAHFVTRVFHEIIDDSIRSQQLHLMAGSDRPELKRIAFQGIEGAFSNLAGQKFFAAELDNAAFVGFAAFDQVVDAVEDGSVDFGILPVENTTAGSINEVYDLLSCARLSIVGEEVLRIEHCLLAVGDVSLGAIRRILSHPQALAQCMKFLAGLPNCQVQSHPDTAMAVKKVKEENDPTLAAIASEEAGRRYGLTVLRRNVEDQQNNYTRFLVVAKKPAPVDLRIPCKTSLVMATPHEEGSLLKALSLLHNYRINLTKLESRPIPGMPFQYLFYIDFEGNAADERIAEALDRLRSVTTSLKVLGCYPRQHRSRTAPAIQALIEGAPKAAPPAVPVEEPKAAVSYRLASRESKPQDTVIDVRGVKIGGAGFVVIAGPCAVESREQIYHCARHVKECGGMILRGGCFKPRTSPYSFQGMGFEGLELLAEAGREYDLPVITEVLSPADVEAVARHADILQIGARNMQNFSLLNEAGRANRPVLLKRGMMSTLDEFLNAAEYILDRGNHQVILCERGIRTFETATRNTLDLGAIPILKRLTHLPVLVDPSHAAGRRDWVIPLALAGHAVGAHGLIVEIHPEPEKALSDGPQALRFPDFTDLMRRLYPS
;
A
#
# COMPACT_ATOMS: atom_id res chain seq x y z
N MET A 1 36.99 30.80 -19.99
CA MET A 1 36.74 30.92 -18.53
C MET A 1 35.94 32.19 -18.21
N GLU A 2 36.27 33.34 -18.77
CA GLU A 2 35.55 34.61 -18.54
C GLU A 2 34.06 34.58 -18.93
N GLU A 3 33.69 33.92 -20.01
CA GLU A 3 32.28 33.83 -20.43
C GLU A 3 31.42 32.99 -19.48
N LEU A 4 31.96 31.90 -18.93
CA LEU A 4 31.27 31.07 -17.92
C LEU A 4 31.07 31.84 -16.61
N GLU A 5 32.06 32.58 -16.16
CA GLU A 5 31.98 33.42 -14.96
C GLU A 5 30.96 34.56 -15.15
N ARG A 6 30.91 35.18 -16.32
CA ARG A 6 29.90 36.18 -16.63
C ARG A 6 28.47 35.62 -16.58
N ILE A 7 28.26 34.44 -17.19
CA ILE A 7 26.93 33.78 -17.16
C ILE A 7 26.53 33.40 -15.72
N ARG A 8 27.47 32.93 -14.92
CA ARG A 8 27.20 32.62 -13.48
C ARG A 8 26.81 33.88 -12.72
N HIS A 9 27.48 34.99 -12.93
CA HIS A 9 27.14 36.26 -12.30
C HIS A 9 25.74 36.75 -12.71
N GLU A 10 25.37 36.62 -14.00
CA GLU A 10 24.03 36.95 -14.48
C GLU A 10 22.96 36.04 -13.85
N ILE A 11 23.27 34.76 -13.59
CA ILE A 11 22.38 33.82 -12.84
C ILE A 11 22.21 34.30 -11.41
N ASP A 12 23.28 34.62 -10.70
CA ASP A 12 23.26 35.10 -9.32
C ASP A 12 22.40 36.39 -9.16
N GLU A 13 22.50 37.32 -10.13
CA GLU A 13 21.65 38.51 -10.15
C GLU A 13 20.16 38.18 -10.35
N VAL A 14 19.83 37.22 -11.21
CA VAL A 14 18.45 36.76 -11.41
C VAL A 14 17.93 36.07 -10.18
N ASP A 15 18.73 35.23 -9.53
CA ASP A 15 18.35 34.52 -8.28
C ASP A 15 18.10 35.53 -7.15
N GLY A 16 18.90 36.58 -7.03
CA GLY A 16 18.65 37.70 -6.12
C GLY A 16 17.28 38.34 -6.33
N ARG A 17 16.93 38.63 -7.60
CA ARG A 17 15.60 39.19 -7.94
C ARG A 17 14.44 38.25 -7.63
N ILE A 18 14.64 36.94 -7.79
CA ILE A 18 13.65 35.92 -7.41
C ILE A 18 13.42 35.95 -5.90
N LEU A 19 14.49 35.99 -5.08
CA LEU A 19 14.41 36.08 -3.63
C LEU A 19 13.68 37.35 -3.16
N GLU A 20 13.99 38.51 -3.75
CA GLU A 20 13.29 39.77 -3.46
C GLU A 20 11.79 39.68 -3.77
N ALA A 21 11.42 39.13 -4.95
CA ALA A 21 10.04 38.95 -5.35
C ALA A 21 9.27 38.00 -4.40
N LEU A 22 9.91 36.93 -3.95
CA LEU A 22 9.33 36.00 -2.96
C LEU A 22 9.13 36.67 -1.59
N ALA A 23 10.09 37.47 -1.12
CA ALA A 23 9.99 38.22 0.13
C ALA A 23 8.83 39.24 0.10
N VAL A 24 8.70 40.00 -0.98
CA VAL A 24 7.57 40.92 -1.18
C VAL A 24 6.24 40.17 -1.20
N ARG A 25 6.14 39.05 -1.93
CA ARG A 25 4.94 38.24 -2.00
C ARG A 25 4.54 37.68 -0.63
N ARG A 26 5.51 37.25 0.19
CA ARG A 26 5.29 36.77 1.57
C ARG A 26 4.77 37.89 2.48
N GLY A 27 5.28 39.11 2.31
CA GLY A 27 4.77 40.30 2.99
C GLY A 27 3.32 40.62 2.65
N LEU A 28 2.94 40.55 1.36
CA LEU A 28 1.57 40.71 0.88
C LEU A 28 0.62 39.63 1.43
N ALA A 29 1.09 38.39 1.56
CA ALA A 29 0.30 37.30 2.17
C ALA A 29 -0.09 37.61 3.62
N LYS A 30 0.79 38.26 4.40
CA LYS A 30 0.48 38.74 5.75
C LYS A 30 -0.59 39.85 5.76
N GLN A 31 -0.56 40.77 4.81
CA GLN A 31 -1.59 41.82 4.68
C GLN A 31 -2.95 41.27 4.29
N ILE A 32 -2.99 40.21 3.45
CA ILE A 32 -4.24 39.53 3.09
C ILE A 32 -4.94 38.95 4.32
N ILE A 33 -4.20 38.42 5.32
CA ILE A 33 -4.80 37.90 6.55
C ILE A 33 -5.51 39.01 7.31
N GLN A 34 -4.82 40.13 7.52
CA GLN A 34 -5.40 41.27 8.23
C GLN A 34 -6.68 41.77 7.56
N ALA A 35 -6.71 41.79 6.22
CA ALA A 35 -7.89 42.12 5.43
C ALA A 35 -9.01 41.07 5.56
N LYS A 36 -8.68 39.78 5.61
CA LYS A 36 -9.64 38.69 5.77
C LYS A 36 -10.20 38.57 7.17
N ASP A 37 -9.44 38.93 8.20
CA ASP A 37 -9.89 38.97 9.61
C ASP A 37 -11.08 39.90 9.77
N HIS A 38 -11.08 41.04 9.09
CA HIS A 38 -12.20 41.99 9.11
C HIS A 38 -13.44 41.48 8.36
N GLN A 39 -13.31 40.51 7.45
CA GLN A 39 -14.39 40.07 6.56
C GLN A 39 -14.89 38.63 6.86
N GLY A 40 -14.30 37.91 7.80
CA GLY A 40 -14.67 36.51 8.09
C GLY A 40 -14.48 35.53 6.91
N ALA A 41 -13.67 35.90 5.91
CA ALA A 41 -13.52 35.13 4.68
C ALA A 41 -12.61 33.89 4.88
N PRO A 42 -12.86 32.78 4.18
CA PRO A 42 -12.04 31.58 4.29
C PRO A 42 -10.59 31.86 3.88
N LEU A 43 -9.65 31.21 4.55
CA LEU A 43 -8.21 31.36 4.26
C LEU A 43 -7.88 30.87 2.85
N ARG A 44 -8.50 29.80 2.43
CA ARG A 44 -8.29 29.19 1.13
C ARG A 44 -9.46 29.43 0.19
N ASP A 45 -9.18 29.91 -1.00
CA ASP A 45 -10.13 30.05 -2.09
C ASP A 45 -9.65 29.18 -3.27
N ALA A 46 -10.13 27.95 -3.29
CA ALA A 46 -9.72 26.95 -4.30
C ALA A 46 -9.98 27.41 -5.74
N LEU A 47 -11.09 28.13 -5.98
CA LEU A 47 -11.41 28.65 -7.32
C LEU A 47 -10.45 29.76 -7.76
N ARG A 48 -10.02 30.61 -6.84
CA ARG A 48 -9.02 31.65 -7.11
C ARG A 48 -7.64 31.04 -7.33
N GLU A 49 -7.25 30.04 -6.55
CA GLU A 49 -5.98 29.32 -6.72
C GLU A 49 -5.90 28.65 -8.09
N GLU A 50 -6.98 27.99 -8.50
CA GLU A 50 -7.07 27.34 -9.82
C GLU A 50 -6.94 28.34 -10.97
N ARG A 51 -7.66 29.48 -10.88
CA ARG A 51 -7.53 30.56 -11.87
C ARG A 51 -6.12 31.14 -11.92
N LEU A 52 -5.54 31.41 -10.74
CA LEU A 52 -4.18 31.94 -10.64
C LEU A 52 -3.15 31.00 -11.28
N LEU A 53 -3.22 29.69 -10.98
CA LEU A 53 -2.33 28.70 -11.56
C LEU A 53 -2.51 28.58 -13.08
N GLY A 54 -3.74 28.62 -13.57
CA GLY A 54 -4.05 28.63 -15.00
C GLY A 54 -3.41 29.82 -15.72
N ASP A 55 -3.57 31.03 -15.18
CA ASP A 55 -2.95 32.24 -15.73
C ASP A 55 -1.42 32.19 -15.70
N LEU A 56 -0.84 31.67 -14.60
CA LEU A 56 0.61 31.55 -14.45
C LEU A 56 1.19 30.53 -15.44
N ILE A 57 0.51 29.40 -15.67
CA ILE A 57 0.93 28.41 -16.67
C ILE A 57 0.89 29.02 -18.07
N ALA A 58 -0.19 29.75 -18.43
CA ALA A 58 -0.29 30.42 -19.72
C ALA A 58 0.83 31.45 -19.93
N ARG A 59 1.13 32.28 -18.93
CA ARG A 59 2.21 33.27 -18.93
C ARG A 59 3.60 32.61 -18.89
N GLY A 60 3.77 31.48 -18.26
CA GLY A 60 5.01 30.70 -18.25
C GLY A 60 5.33 30.16 -19.65
N ARG A 61 4.33 29.55 -20.32
CA ARG A 61 4.46 29.04 -21.69
C ARG A 61 4.87 30.12 -22.67
N SER A 62 4.30 31.32 -22.57
CA SER A 62 4.69 32.43 -23.45
C SER A 62 6.14 32.90 -23.25
N ARG A 63 6.80 32.46 -22.17
CA ARG A 63 8.21 32.73 -21.85
C ARG A 63 9.12 31.50 -21.97
N GLY A 64 8.63 30.42 -22.58
CA GLY A 64 9.39 29.20 -22.79
C GLY A 64 9.53 28.30 -21.55
N LEU A 65 8.72 28.54 -20.47
CA LEU A 65 8.75 27.71 -19.29
C LEU A 65 7.75 26.56 -19.43
N ASP A 66 8.18 25.36 -19.00
CA ASP A 66 7.34 24.18 -18.95
C ASP A 66 6.23 24.32 -17.92
N ALA A 67 5.03 23.87 -18.27
CA ALA A 67 3.84 23.95 -17.43
C ALA A 67 3.99 23.20 -16.08
N HIS A 68 4.64 22.03 -16.10
CA HIS A 68 4.89 21.25 -14.90
C HIS A 68 5.84 21.97 -13.94
N PHE A 69 6.89 22.59 -14.49
CA PHE A 69 7.82 23.40 -13.71
C PHE A 69 7.12 24.59 -13.04
N VAL A 70 6.32 25.37 -13.81
CA VAL A 70 5.56 26.52 -13.29
C VAL A 70 4.59 26.06 -12.19
N THR A 71 3.86 24.96 -12.42
CA THR A 71 2.91 24.42 -11.43
C THR A 71 3.61 24.05 -10.14
N ARG A 72 4.73 23.34 -10.21
CA ARG A 72 5.48 22.91 -9.02
C ARG A 72 5.98 24.10 -8.21
N VAL A 73 6.61 25.07 -8.85
CA VAL A 73 7.13 26.26 -8.16
C VAL A 73 6.02 27.07 -7.51
N PHE A 74 4.92 27.30 -8.21
CA PHE A 74 3.84 28.12 -7.66
C PHE A 74 2.98 27.41 -6.63
N HIS A 75 2.88 26.07 -6.67
CA HIS A 75 2.28 25.30 -5.55
C HIS A 75 3.08 25.49 -4.27
N GLU A 76 4.41 25.36 -4.28
CA GLU A 76 5.25 25.60 -3.11
C GLU A 76 5.07 27.03 -2.57
N ILE A 77 5.03 28.02 -3.46
CA ILE A 77 4.82 29.42 -3.08
C ILE A 77 3.42 29.68 -2.47
N ILE A 78 2.37 29.02 -2.99
CA ILE A 78 1.00 29.13 -2.46
C ILE A 78 0.91 28.45 -1.10
N ASP A 79 1.46 27.25 -0.97
CA ASP A 79 1.46 26.48 0.27
C ASP A 79 2.26 27.18 1.38
N ASP A 80 3.42 27.81 1.07
CA ASP A 80 4.13 28.68 2.02
C ASP A 80 3.27 29.88 2.47
N SER A 81 2.56 30.50 1.54
CA SER A 81 1.66 31.62 1.87
C SER A 81 0.51 31.19 2.80
N ILE A 82 -0.11 30.03 2.54
CA ILE A 82 -1.18 29.48 3.37
C ILE A 82 -0.62 29.12 4.76
N ARG A 83 0.53 28.46 4.81
CA ARG A 83 1.21 28.13 6.07
C ARG A 83 1.54 29.36 6.89
N SER A 84 2.09 30.41 6.27
CA SER A 84 2.35 31.69 6.92
C SER A 84 1.08 32.33 7.48
N GLN A 85 -0.04 32.20 6.76
CA GLN A 85 -1.36 32.66 7.21
C GLN A 85 -1.87 31.85 8.40
N GLN A 86 -1.75 30.53 8.37
CA GLN A 86 -2.14 29.65 9.48
C GLN A 86 -1.34 29.96 10.75
N LEU A 87 -0.03 30.09 10.63
CA LEU A 87 0.85 30.43 11.74
C LEU A 87 0.49 31.79 12.37
N HIS A 88 0.15 32.78 11.56
CA HIS A 88 -0.27 34.08 12.06
C HIS A 88 -1.57 34.02 12.88
N LEU A 89 -2.55 33.23 12.46
CA LEU A 89 -3.80 33.02 13.19
C LEU A 89 -3.63 32.17 14.46
N MET A 90 -2.64 31.28 14.47
CA MET A 90 -2.33 30.44 15.63
C MET A 90 -1.40 31.14 16.65
N ALA A 91 -0.60 32.12 16.22
CA ALA A 91 0.23 32.95 17.08
C ALA A 91 -0.63 34.00 17.76
N GLY A 92 -1.26 33.65 18.86
CA GLY A 92 -1.72 34.67 19.83
C GLY A 92 -0.53 35.54 20.24
N SER A 93 -0.77 36.83 20.45
CA SER A 93 0.19 37.91 20.70
C SER A 93 1.06 37.67 21.94
N ASP A 94 2.04 36.81 21.93
CA ASP A 94 3.05 36.75 22.99
C ASP A 94 4.44 36.34 22.45
N ARG A 95 5.45 36.89 23.12
CA ARG A 95 6.89 36.97 22.85
C ARG A 95 7.53 35.72 22.19
N PRO A 96 8.63 35.86 21.45
CA PRO A 96 9.39 34.74 20.95
C PRO A 96 10.08 33.98 22.11
N GLU A 97 9.37 33.02 22.71
CA GLU A 97 9.97 32.05 23.62
C GLU A 97 10.70 30.99 22.79
N LEU A 98 11.87 30.58 23.27
CA LEU A 98 12.64 29.49 22.66
C LEU A 98 11.85 28.19 22.77
N LYS A 99 11.37 27.66 21.64
CA LYS A 99 10.64 26.40 21.56
C LYS A 99 11.59 25.21 21.59
N ARG A 100 11.41 24.29 22.52
CA ARG A 100 12.18 23.03 22.61
C ARG A 100 11.39 21.92 21.93
N ILE A 101 12.00 21.25 20.96
CA ILE A 101 11.36 20.29 20.08
C ILE A 101 12.09 18.96 20.18
N ALA A 102 11.42 17.94 20.72
CA ALA A 102 11.94 16.58 20.81
C ALA A 102 11.74 15.82 19.51
N PHE A 103 12.69 14.98 19.14
CA PHE A 103 12.61 14.06 18.01
C PHE A 103 13.40 12.78 18.30
N GLN A 104 13.05 11.68 17.66
CA GLN A 104 13.81 10.43 17.78
C GLN A 104 15.01 10.46 16.82
N GLY A 105 16.17 10.05 17.31
CA GLY A 105 17.45 10.01 16.59
C GLY A 105 18.37 11.18 16.94
N ILE A 106 19.31 11.45 16.04
CA ILE A 106 20.26 12.56 16.15
C ILE A 106 20.02 13.59 15.04
N GLU A 107 20.71 14.71 15.09
CA GLU A 107 20.64 15.74 14.05
C GLU A 107 20.95 15.14 12.67
N GLY A 108 20.09 15.47 11.67
CA GLY A 108 20.14 14.89 10.33
C GLY A 108 19.25 13.66 10.15
N ALA A 109 18.68 13.08 11.22
CA ALA A 109 17.64 12.06 11.12
C ALA A 109 16.36 12.62 10.46
N PHE A 110 15.56 11.78 9.81
CA PHE A 110 14.35 12.22 9.12
C PHE A 110 13.33 12.89 10.05
N SER A 111 13.22 12.46 11.31
CA SER A 111 12.39 13.14 12.32
C SER A 111 12.89 14.56 12.62
N ASN A 112 14.23 14.76 12.68
CA ASN A 112 14.82 16.10 12.81
C ASN A 112 14.50 16.99 11.60
N LEU A 113 14.65 16.45 10.38
CA LEU A 113 14.36 17.18 9.14
C LEU A 113 12.87 17.56 9.04
N ALA A 114 11.97 16.65 9.44
CA ALA A 114 10.54 16.94 9.51
C ALA A 114 10.22 18.07 10.50
N GLY A 115 10.86 18.04 11.68
CA GLY A 115 10.74 19.12 12.66
C GLY A 115 11.25 20.46 12.14
N GLN A 116 12.44 20.50 11.54
CA GLN A 116 12.99 21.70 10.94
C GLN A 116 12.09 22.27 9.83
N LYS A 117 11.51 21.40 9.01
CA LYS A 117 10.57 21.81 7.96
C LYS A 117 9.27 22.38 8.54
N PHE A 118 8.71 21.73 9.57
CA PHE A 118 7.49 22.21 10.22
C PHE A 118 7.68 23.58 10.89
N PHE A 119 8.78 23.78 11.61
CA PHE A 119 9.12 25.01 12.31
C PHE A 119 9.99 25.98 11.48
N ALA A 120 10.04 25.82 10.15
CA ALA A 120 10.93 26.60 9.26
C ALA A 120 10.80 28.13 9.43
N ALA A 121 9.62 28.64 9.78
CA ALA A 121 9.39 30.07 9.99
C ALA A 121 9.90 30.58 11.35
N GLU A 122 10.28 29.69 12.26
CA GLU A 122 10.66 29.97 13.65
C GLU A 122 11.98 29.30 14.04
N LEU A 123 12.81 28.90 13.06
CA LEU A 123 14.07 28.17 13.31
C LEU A 123 15.03 28.91 14.24
N ASP A 124 15.05 30.24 14.20
CA ASP A 124 15.91 31.07 15.07
C ASP A 124 15.48 30.98 16.56
N ASN A 125 14.25 30.55 16.83
CA ASN A 125 13.67 30.39 18.16
C ASN A 125 13.33 28.92 18.46
N ALA A 126 13.94 27.94 17.75
CA ALA A 126 13.69 26.52 17.90
C ALA A 126 14.95 25.77 18.30
N ALA A 127 14.92 25.05 19.42
CA ALA A 127 15.98 24.15 19.88
C ALA A 127 15.51 22.70 19.70
N PHE A 128 16.24 21.94 18.90
CA PHE A 128 15.94 20.54 18.62
C PHE A 128 16.72 19.61 19.57
N VAL A 129 16.01 18.70 20.24
CA VAL A 129 16.57 17.76 21.22
C VAL A 129 16.31 16.33 20.74
N GLY A 130 17.39 15.58 20.48
CA GLY A 130 17.31 14.19 20.04
C GLY A 130 17.18 13.20 21.19
N PHE A 131 16.32 12.19 21.02
CA PHE A 131 16.10 11.10 21.96
C PHE A 131 16.34 9.75 21.29
N ALA A 132 16.65 8.71 22.06
CA ALA A 132 16.97 7.40 21.51
C ALA A 132 15.71 6.64 21.02
N ALA A 133 14.54 6.85 21.67
CA ALA A 133 13.32 6.12 21.41
C ALA A 133 12.07 7.05 21.42
N PHE A 134 10.96 6.59 20.84
CA PHE A 134 9.73 7.38 20.73
C PHE A 134 9.05 7.62 22.07
N ASP A 135 9.10 6.65 22.99
CA ASP A 135 8.57 6.80 24.35
C ASP A 135 9.23 7.96 25.10
N GLN A 136 10.55 8.11 24.97
CA GLN A 136 11.29 9.22 25.56
C GLN A 136 10.88 10.58 24.99
N VAL A 137 10.54 10.64 23.68
CA VAL A 137 9.99 11.86 23.07
C VAL A 137 8.64 12.19 23.68
N VAL A 138 7.76 11.20 23.83
CA VAL A 138 6.43 11.36 24.42
C VAL A 138 6.53 11.81 25.87
N ASP A 139 7.35 11.15 26.68
CA ASP A 139 7.57 11.46 28.10
C ASP A 139 8.10 12.90 28.29
N ALA A 140 9.08 13.32 27.46
CA ALA A 140 9.64 14.65 27.51
C ALA A 140 8.63 15.78 27.21
N VAL A 141 7.63 15.49 26.35
CA VAL A 141 6.52 16.44 26.09
C VAL A 141 5.51 16.41 27.24
N GLU A 142 5.22 15.23 27.81
CA GLU A 142 4.27 15.10 28.93
C GLU A 142 4.76 15.76 30.21
N ASP A 143 6.03 15.59 30.54
CA ASP A 143 6.63 16.22 31.72
C ASP A 143 6.90 17.73 31.54
N GLY A 144 6.92 18.21 30.27
CA GLY A 144 7.12 19.62 29.92
C GLY A 144 8.59 20.02 29.85
N SER A 145 9.53 19.07 29.80
CA SER A 145 10.94 19.34 29.54
C SER A 145 11.18 19.83 28.11
N VAL A 146 10.25 19.54 27.19
CA VAL A 146 10.16 20.09 25.84
C VAL A 146 8.73 20.52 25.52
N ASP A 147 8.58 21.41 24.54
CA ASP A 147 7.30 22.00 24.21
C ASP A 147 6.54 21.19 23.13
N PHE A 148 7.30 20.57 22.22
CA PHE A 148 6.76 19.78 21.11
C PHE A 148 7.55 18.48 20.90
N GLY A 149 6.87 17.48 20.34
CA GLY A 149 7.47 16.22 19.89
C GLY A 149 7.16 15.93 18.44
N ILE A 150 8.13 15.36 17.71
CA ILE A 150 7.99 14.94 16.31
C ILE A 150 7.99 13.41 16.26
N LEU A 151 6.88 12.83 15.82
CA LEU A 151 6.66 11.38 15.81
C LEU A 151 6.28 10.89 14.41
N PRO A 152 7.02 9.97 13.77
CA PRO A 152 6.64 9.36 12.50
C PRO A 152 5.48 8.38 12.72
N VAL A 153 4.41 8.47 11.94
CA VAL A 153 3.23 7.60 12.11
C VAL A 153 2.94 6.69 10.93
N GLU A 154 3.39 7.07 9.74
CA GLU A 154 3.09 6.34 8.53
C GLU A 154 4.15 6.59 7.47
N ASN A 155 4.52 5.53 6.75
CA ASN A 155 5.38 5.62 5.58
C ASN A 155 4.68 4.94 4.39
N THR A 156 4.76 5.53 3.20
CA THR A 156 4.03 5.04 2.01
C THR A 156 4.51 3.67 1.52
N THR A 157 5.71 3.24 1.89
CA THR A 157 6.29 1.95 1.49
C THR A 157 6.27 0.92 2.62
N ALA A 158 6.34 1.37 3.88
CA ALA A 158 6.43 0.52 5.05
C ALA A 158 5.12 0.39 5.83
N GLY A 159 4.14 1.25 5.55
CA GLY A 159 2.87 1.27 6.27
C GLY A 159 2.93 2.03 7.60
N SER A 160 2.04 1.66 8.52
CA SER A 160 1.86 2.32 9.81
C SER A 160 2.97 1.99 10.81
N ILE A 161 3.41 2.99 11.57
CA ILE A 161 4.38 2.84 12.66
C ILE A 161 3.62 2.59 13.95
N ASN A 162 3.36 1.31 14.20
CA ASN A 162 2.45 0.83 15.22
C ASN A 162 2.80 1.28 16.64
N GLU A 163 4.09 1.30 16.98
CA GLU A 163 4.60 1.74 18.28
C GLU A 163 4.15 3.16 18.63
N VAL A 164 4.19 4.07 17.65
CA VAL A 164 3.78 5.46 17.87
C VAL A 164 2.28 5.59 18.10
N TYR A 165 1.46 4.79 17.39
CA TYR A 165 0.01 4.75 17.67
C TYR A 165 -0.28 4.25 19.08
N ASP A 166 0.39 3.20 19.52
CA ASP A 166 0.22 2.64 20.86
C ASP A 166 0.59 3.68 21.93
N LEU A 167 1.69 4.41 21.76
CA LEU A 167 2.09 5.52 22.64
C LEU A 167 1.05 6.64 22.65
N LEU A 168 0.59 7.11 21.49
CA LEU A 168 -0.40 8.20 21.40
C LEU A 168 -1.76 7.85 22.04
N SER A 169 -2.13 6.56 22.05
CA SER A 169 -3.38 6.12 22.68
C SER A 169 -3.36 6.33 24.18
N CYS A 170 -2.22 6.10 24.82
CA CYS A 170 -2.04 6.19 26.26
C CYS A 170 -1.64 7.59 26.72
N ALA A 171 -0.85 8.32 25.92
CA ALA A 171 -0.28 9.62 26.26
C ALA A 171 -1.34 10.72 26.46
N ARG A 172 -1.07 11.66 27.36
CA ARG A 172 -1.91 12.87 27.59
C ARG A 172 -1.46 14.04 26.71
N LEU A 173 -1.23 13.74 25.43
CA LEU A 173 -0.78 14.71 24.46
C LEU A 173 -1.88 15.02 23.43
N SER A 174 -1.73 16.15 22.77
CA SER A 174 -2.57 16.55 21.63
C SER A 174 -1.73 16.68 20.38
N ILE A 175 -2.24 16.16 19.26
CA ILE A 175 -1.68 16.41 17.94
C ILE A 175 -2.01 17.84 17.55
N VAL A 176 -0.99 18.64 17.28
CA VAL A 176 -1.12 20.06 16.92
C VAL A 176 -0.72 20.36 15.48
N GLY A 177 -0.17 19.37 14.78
CA GLY A 177 0.22 19.50 13.39
C GLY A 177 0.64 18.18 12.76
N GLU A 178 0.81 18.21 11.45
CA GLU A 178 1.40 17.11 10.67
C GLU A 178 2.42 17.66 9.68
N GLU A 179 3.45 16.89 9.38
CA GLU A 179 4.41 17.16 8.32
C GLU A 179 4.63 15.92 7.46
N VAL A 180 4.66 16.10 6.15
CA VAL A 180 4.95 15.04 5.20
C VAL A 180 6.30 15.30 4.54
N LEU A 181 7.24 14.39 4.79
CA LEU A 181 8.58 14.47 4.27
C LEU A 181 8.81 13.40 3.20
N ARG A 182 9.38 13.79 2.08
CA ARG A 182 9.88 12.84 1.09
C ARG A 182 11.17 12.20 1.64
N ILE A 183 11.24 10.89 1.60
CA ILE A 183 12.37 10.12 2.08
C ILE A 183 13.24 9.76 0.87
N GLU A 184 14.37 10.41 0.77
CA GLU A 184 15.38 10.15 -0.27
C GLU A 184 16.62 9.59 0.40
N HIS A 185 17.05 8.42 -0.06
CA HIS A 185 18.20 7.74 0.48
C HIS A 185 19.43 7.97 -0.42
N CYS A 186 20.55 8.32 0.21
CA CYS A 186 21.85 8.46 -0.44
C CYS A 186 22.83 7.46 0.13
N LEU A 187 23.75 6.95 -0.70
CA LEU A 187 24.93 6.24 -0.25
C LEU A 187 26.02 7.26 0.06
N LEU A 188 26.53 7.25 1.29
CA LEU A 188 27.45 8.21 1.86
C LEU A 188 28.72 7.54 2.35
N ALA A 189 29.89 8.08 2.05
CA ALA A 189 31.18 7.54 2.49
C ALA A 189 32.20 8.64 2.81
N VAL A 190 33.31 8.25 3.39
CA VAL A 190 34.43 9.16 3.61
C VAL A 190 35.21 9.36 2.28
N GLY A 191 35.13 10.57 1.74
CA GLY A 191 35.79 10.91 0.47
C GLY A 191 35.08 10.35 -0.76
N ASP A 192 35.60 10.68 -1.94
CA ASP A 192 35.08 10.22 -3.22
C ASP A 192 35.70 8.88 -3.58
N VAL A 193 35.06 7.81 -3.17
CA VAL A 193 35.49 6.41 -3.38
C VAL A 193 34.61 5.72 -4.41
N SER A 194 35.20 4.78 -5.16
CA SER A 194 34.40 4.00 -6.12
C SER A 194 33.44 3.05 -5.41
N LEU A 195 32.26 2.81 -5.98
CA LEU A 195 31.27 1.85 -5.44
C LEU A 195 31.87 0.46 -5.21
N GLY A 196 32.80 0.04 -6.09
CA GLY A 196 33.49 -1.25 -5.99
C GLY A 196 34.45 -1.36 -4.81
N ALA A 197 34.83 -0.25 -4.15
CA ALA A 197 35.68 -0.25 -2.97
C ALA A 197 34.88 -0.49 -1.68
N ILE A 198 33.57 -0.24 -1.68
CA ILE A 198 32.72 -0.40 -0.50
C ILE A 198 32.60 -1.88 -0.14
N ARG A 199 32.81 -2.19 1.14
CA ARG A 199 32.74 -3.55 1.72
C ARG A 199 31.67 -3.68 2.79
N ARG A 200 31.31 -2.59 3.47
CA ARG A 200 30.29 -2.57 4.53
C ARG A 200 29.37 -1.38 4.34
N ILE A 201 28.05 -1.60 4.52
CA ILE A 201 27.03 -0.54 4.49
C ILE A 201 26.23 -0.61 5.78
N LEU A 202 26.14 0.52 6.47
CA LEU A 202 25.36 0.70 7.70
C LEU A 202 24.09 1.48 7.40
N SER A 203 22.96 1.07 7.95
CA SER A 203 21.74 1.89 7.99
C SER A 203 20.69 1.29 8.93
N HIS A 204 19.60 2.02 9.13
CA HIS A 204 18.41 1.50 9.81
C HIS A 204 17.79 0.34 9.00
N PRO A 205 17.28 -0.73 9.64
CA PRO A 205 16.69 -1.88 8.93
C PRO A 205 15.65 -1.49 7.88
N GLN A 206 14.81 -0.49 8.19
CA GLN A 206 13.79 0.01 7.27
C GLN A 206 14.40 0.64 6.01
N ALA A 207 15.45 1.45 6.15
CA ALA A 207 16.12 2.08 5.01
C ALA A 207 16.82 1.03 4.15
N LEU A 208 17.43 0.02 4.77
CA LEU A 208 18.02 -1.12 4.07
C LEU A 208 16.98 -1.90 3.26
N ALA A 209 15.81 -2.16 3.84
CA ALA A 209 14.70 -2.82 3.16
C ALA A 209 14.15 -2.01 1.98
N GLN A 210 14.23 -0.68 2.04
CA GLN A 210 13.80 0.21 0.96
C GLN A 210 14.84 0.35 -0.18
N CYS A 211 16.06 -0.17 0.00
CA CYS A 211 17.17 -0.08 -0.96
C CYS A 211 17.65 -1.44 -1.46
N MET A 212 16.82 -2.48 -1.39
CA MET A 212 17.20 -3.87 -1.67
C MET A 212 17.74 -4.08 -3.08
N LYS A 213 17.14 -3.45 -4.10
CA LYS A 213 17.60 -3.58 -5.50
C LYS A 213 18.99 -2.98 -5.68
N PHE A 214 19.23 -1.81 -5.09
CA PHE A 214 20.53 -1.16 -5.10
C PHE A 214 21.59 -2.02 -4.40
N LEU A 215 21.28 -2.53 -3.20
CA LEU A 215 22.17 -3.38 -2.42
C LEU A 215 22.49 -4.71 -3.12
N ALA A 216 21.53 -5.31 -3.82
CA ALA A 216 21.75 -6.51 -4.62
C ALA A 216 22.76 -6.33 -5.77
N GLY A 217 22.92 -5.08 -6.24
CA GLY A 217 23.94 -4.71 -7.23
C GLY A 217 25.37 -4.60 -6.67
N LEU A 218 25.57 -4.81 -5.35
CA LEU A 218 26.86 -4.72 -4.66
C LEU A 218 27.25 -6.08 -4.04
N PRO A 219 27.65 -7.08 -4.84
CA PRO A 219 27.74 -8.48 -4.40
C PRO A 219 28.80 -8.78 -3.33
N ASN A 220 29.78 -7.89 -3.14
CA ASN A 220 30.86 -8.06 -2.15
C ASN A 220 30.70 -7.15 -0.92
N CYS A 221 29.49 -6.66 -0.66
CA CYS A 221 29.21 -5.71 0.39
C CYS A 221 28.39 -6.37 1.51
N GLN A 222 28.87 -6.25 2.76
CA GLN A 222 28.12 -6.66 3.95
C GLN A 222 27.20 -5.55 4.40
N VAL A 223 25.93 -5.87 4.60
CA VAL A 223 24.92 -4.94 5.10
C VAL A 223 24.75 -5.16 6.60
N GLN A 224 24.85 -4.10 7.39
CA GLN A 224 24.72 -4.14 8.84
C GLN A 224 23.64 -3.17 9.31
N SER A 225 22.73 -3.63 10.17
CA SER A 225 21.70 -2.78 10.76
C SER A 225 22.28 -1.85 11.83
N HIS A 226 21.73 -0.63 11.86
CA HIS A 226 22.05 0.39 12.87
C HIS A 226 20.74 1.01 13.39
N PRO A 227 20.67 1.46 14.66
CA PRO A 227 19.43 1.98 15.24
C PRO A 227 18.82 3.18 14.54
N ASP A 228 19.62 4.03 13.90
CA ASP A 228 19.20 5.22 13.19
C ASP A 228 20.07 5.49 11.96
N THR A 229 19.50 6.08 10.90
CA THR A 229 20.21 6.36 9.64
C THR A 229 21.30 7.42 9.82
N ALA A 230 21.03 8.49 10.57
CA ALA A 230 22.02 9.55 10.82
C ALA A 230 23.12 9.09 11.79
N MET A 231 22.78 8.23 12.76
CA MET A 231 23.79 7.59 13.62
C MET A 231 24.72 6.68 12.81
N ALA A 232 24.22 5.99 11.79
CA ALA A 232 25.07 5.22 10.87
C ALA A 232 26.05 6.13 10.13
N VAL A 233 25.63 7.31 9.68
CA VAL A 233 26.50 8.33 9.04
C VAL A 233 27.58 8.80 10.02
N LYS A 234 27.19 9.13 11.25
CA LYS A 234 28.12 9.55 12.31
C LYS A 234 29.19 8.47 12.57
N LYS A 235 28.78 7.21 12.66
CA LYS A 235 29.68 6.07 12.84
C LYS A 235 30.67 5.91 11.69
N VAL A 236 30.22 6.02 10.42
CA VAL A 236 31.09 6.00 9.24
C VAL A 236 32.13 7.12 9.32
N LYS A 237 31.75 8.31 9.79
CA LYS A 237 32.68 9.42 9.99
C LYS A 237 33.70 9.13 11.07
N GLU A 238 33.27 8.55 12.19
CA GLU A 238 34.15 8.23 13.34
C GLU A 238 35.15 7.11 13.01
N GLU A 239 34.71 6.05 12.31
CA GLU A 239 35.60 4.95 11.88
C GLU A 239 36.60 5.40 10.80
N ASN A 240 36.24 6.41 10.00
CA ASN A 240 37.06 6.99 8.93
C ASN A 240 37.63 5.94 7.95
N ASP A 241 36.88 4.85 7.72
CA ASP A 241 37.26 3.75 6.83
C ASP A 241 36.66 3.99 5.42
N PRO A 242 37.47 4.14 4.37
CA PRO A 242 37.01 4.40 3.02
C PRO A 242 36.23 3.21 2.40
N THR A 243 36.25 2.03 3.02
CA THR A 243 35.49 0.86 2.60
C THR A 243 34.12 0.77 3.28
N LEU A 244 33.83 1.67 4.22
CA LEU A 244 32.59 1.74 4.97
C LEU A 244 31.71 2.87 4.44
N ALA A 245 30.43 2.57 4.21
CA ALA A 245 29.44 3.55 3.77
C ALA A 245 28.17 3.50 4.64
N ALA A 246 27.36 4.55 4.58
CA ALA A 246 26.04 4.58 5.19
C ALA A 246 24.96 4.89 4.14
N ILE A 247 23.75 4.37 4.36
CA ILE A 247 22.55 4.80 3.63
C ILE A 247 21.75 5.71 4.57
N ALA A 248 21.61 7.00 4.19
CA ALA A 248 20.89 8.00 4.95
C ALA A 248 20.46 9.18 4.05
N SER A 249 19.92 10.25 4.66
CA SER A 249 19.60 11.51 3.97
C SER A 249 20.87 12.23 3.51
N GLU A 250 20.78 12.97 2.40
CA GLU A 250 21.89 13.84 1.92
C GLU A 250 22.26 14.88 2.99
N GLU A 251 21.28 15.40 3.73
CA GLU A 251 21.49 16.36 4.80
C GLU A 251 22.34 15.79 5.94
N ALA A 252 22.12 14.52 6.34
CA ALA A 252 22.98 13.84 7.29
C ALA A 252 24.42 13.74 6.76
N GLY A 253 24.60 13.40 5.48
CA GLY A 253 25.91 13.39 4.83
C GLY A 253 26.61 14.74 4.90
N ARG A 254 25.91 15.82 4.52
CA ARG A 254 26.40 17.20 4.57
C ARG A 254 26.82 17.60 5.99
N ARG A 255 25.99 17.30 6.98
CA ARG A 255 26.22 17.69 8.38
C ARG A 255 27.43 17.02 8.99
N TYR A 256 27.64 15.76 8.71
CA TYR A 256 28.80 14.99 9.24
C TYR A 256 30.01 14.98 8.31
N GLY A 257 29.95 15.70 7.18
CA GLY A 257 31.06 15.85 6.23
C GLY A 257 31.41 14.56 5.50
N LEU A 258 30.41 13.77 5.11
CA LEU A 258 30.55 12.64 4.20
C LEU A 258 30.21 13.02 2.76
N THR A 259 30.83 12.34 1.82
CA THR A 259 30.61 12.52 0.40
C THR A 259 29.45 11.67 -0.08
N VAL A 260 28.57 12.24 -0.92
CA VAL A 260 27.47 11.50 -1.57
C VAL A 260 28.03 10.73 -2.76
N LEU A 261 28.12 9.42 -2.66
CA LEU A 261 28.54 8.53 -3.76
C LEU A 261 27.39 8.26 -4.74
N ARG A 262 26.17 8.13 -4.25
CA ARG A 262 24.97 7.89 -5.06
C ARG A 262 23.75 8.48 -4.38
N ARG A 263 22.89 9.16 -5.17
CA ARG A 263 21.57 9.67 -4.75
C ARG A 263 20.47 8.72 -5.20
N ASN A 264 19.33 8.80 -4.53
CA ASN A 264 18.10 8.08 -4.89
C ASN A 264 18.34 6.57 -5.01
N VAL A 265 18.90 5.98 -3.94
CA VAL A 265 19.19 4.54 -3.89
C VAL A 265 18.00 3.71 -3.42
N GLU A 266 16.88 4.36 -3.08
CA GLU A 266 15.63 3.70 -2.74
C GLU A 266 14.98 3.03 -3.96
N ASP A 267 14.31 1.89 -3.71
CA ASP A 267 13.64 1.09 -4.75
C ASP A 267 12.38 1.77 -5.34
N GLN A 268 11.75 2.66 -4.55
CA GLN A 268 10.53 3.38 -4.91
C GLN A 268 10.72 4.89 -4.78
N GLN A 269 10.54 5.62 -5.87
CA GLN A 269 10.71 7.09 -5.90
C GLN A 269 9.65 7.86 -5.10
N ASN A 270 8.47 7.26 -4.87
CA ASN A 270 7.36 7.86 -4.13
C ASN A 270 7.37 7.40 -2.65
N ASN A 271 8.50 7.59 -1.99
CA ASN A 271 8.69 7.25 -0.58
C ASN A 271 8.47 8.50 0.28
N TYR A 272 7.40 8.49 1.09
CA TYR A 272 7.04 9.61 1.97
C TYR A 272 6.74 9.10 3.37
N THR A 273 7.19 9.84 4.38
CA THR A 273 6.82 9.59 5.77
C THR A 273 5.99 10.76 6.29
N ARG A 274 4.88 10.43 6.93
CA ARG A 274 4.03 11.39 7.65
C ARG A 274 4.45 11.42 9.10
N PHE A 275 4.74 12.61 9.59
CA PHE A 275 5.08 12.90 10.99
C PHE A 275 3.94 13.68 11.63
N LEU A 276 3.67 13.41 12.89
CA LEU A 276 2.79 14.21 13.73
C LEU A 276 3.63 15.09 14.64
N VAL A 277 3.13 16.31 14.85
CA VAL A 277 3.65 17.24 15.84
C VAL A 277 2.73 17.17 17.04
N VAL A 278 3.25 16.82 18.19
CA VAL A 278 2.50 16.68 19.44
C VAL A 278 2.92 17.71 20.45
N ALA A 279 1.98 18.14 21.28
CA ALA A 279 2.19 19.07 22.39
C ALA A 279 1.32 18.67 23.59
N LYS A 280 1.66 19.19 24.78
CA LYS A 280 0.90 18.95 26.02
C LYS A 280 -0.51 19.51 25.98
N LYS A 281 -0.71 20.63 25.28
CA LYS A 281 -2.01 21.32 25.15
C LYS A 281 -2.46 21.31 23.69
N PRO A 282 -3.77 21.19 23.41
CA PRO A 282 -4.28 21.35 22.05
C PRO A 282 -4.03 22.79 21.57
N ALA A 283 -3.69 22.91 20.29
CA ALA A 283 -3.63 24.22 19.65
C ALA A 283 -5.06 24.73 19.36
N PRO A 284 -5.36 25.99 19.60
CA PRO A 284 -6.62 26.58 19.15
C PRO A 284 -6.62 26.59 17.61
N VAL A 285 -7.68 26.09 17.01
CA VAL A 285 -7.78 26.05 15.54
C VAL A 285 -8.97 26.90 15.11
N ASP A 286 -8.69 27.93 14.31
CA ASP A 286 -9.70 28.77 13.69
C ASP A 286 -10.59 27.96 12.73
N LEU A 287 -11.92 28.15 12.78
CA LEU A 287 -12.89 27.45 11.93
C LEU A 287 -12.67 27.66 10.43
N ARG A 288 -12.00 28.76 10.06
CA ARG A 288 -11.65 29.07 8.66
C ARG A 288 -10.51 28.22 8.10
N ILE A 289 -9.77 27.51 8.97
CA ILE A 289 -8.64 26.66 8.58
C ILE A 289 -9.17 25.27 8.23
N PRO A 290 -8.89 24.75 7.04
CA PRO A 290 -9.16 23.35 6.72
C PRO A 290 -8.35 22.44 7.64
N CYS A 291 -9.04 21.65 8.46
CA CYS A 291 -8.43 20.81 9.48
C CYS A 291 -8.60 19.33 9.18
N LYS A 292 -7.75 18.58 9.84
CA LYS A 292 -7.88 17.15 10.06
C LYS A 292 -8.05 16.91 11.56
N THR A 293 -8.97 16.05 11.91
CA THR A 293 -9.14 15.57 13.28
C THR A 293 -8.74 14.10 13.35
N SER A 294 -7.88 13.78 14.30
CA SER A 294 -7.47 12.41 14.62
C SER A 294 -8.10 11.98 15.93
N LEU A 295 -8.64 10.77 15.95
CA LEU A 295 -9.20 10.17 17.16
C LEU A 295 -8.82 8.69 17.27
N VAL A 296 -8.93 8.16 18.48
CA VAL A 296 -8.90 6.72 18.75
C VAL A 296 -10.17 6.34 19.50
N MET A 297 -10.78 5.22 19.10
CA MET A 297 -11.98 4.69 19.75
C MET A 297 -11.90 3.18 19.91
N ALA A 298 -12.59 2.66 20.91
CA ALA A 298 -12.93 1.25 21.04
C ALA A 298 -14.44 1.05 20.89
N THR A 299 -14.84 -0.01 20.23
CA THR A 299 -16.27 -0.37 20.10
C THR A 299 -16.61 -1.54 21.01
N PRO A 300 -17.87 -1.70 21.44
CA PRO A 300 -18.31 -2.94 22.07
C PRO A 300 -17.96 -4.15 21.19
N HIS A 301 -17.60 -5.26 21.82
CA HIS A 301 -17.29 -6.51 21.10
C HIS A 301 -18.60 -7.23 20.71
N GLU A 302 -19.39 -6.57 19.86
CA GLU A 302 -20.70 -7.03 19.39
C GLU A 302 -20.80 -6.89 17.88
N GLU A 303 -21.64 -7.71 17.29
CA GLU A 303 -21.88 -7.69 15.84
C GLU A 303 -22.39 -6.31 15.40
N GLY A 304 -21.76 -5.73 14.38
CA GLY A 304 -22.13 -4.44 13.79
C GLY A 304 -21.69 -3.20 14.57
N SER A 305 -20.99 -3.30 15.70
CA SER A 305 -20.59 -2.12 16.50
C SER A 305 -19.72 -1.13 15.75
N LEU A 306 -18.71 -1.61 15.00
CA LEU A 306 -17.88 -0.76 14.15
C LEU A 306 -18.71 -0.13 13.02
N LEU A 307 -19.61 -0.88 12.40
CA LEU A 307 -20.50 -0.37 11.34
C LEU A 307 -21.40 0.76 11.88
N LYS A 308 -21.95 0.64 13.08
CA LYS A 308 -22.75 1.71 13.71
C LYS A 308 -21.93 3.00 13.86
N ALA A 309 -20.68 2.90 14.33
CA ALA A 309 -19.78 4.03 14.48
C ALA A 309 -19.44 4.68 13.13
N LEU A 310 -19.10 3.89 12.10
CA LEU A 310 -18.78 4.39 10.76
C LEU A 310 -20.02 4.98 10.05
N SER A 311 -21.20 4.36 10.21
CA SER A 311 -22.46 4.88 9.66
C SER A 311 -22.84 6.22 10.25
N LEU A 312 -22.54 6.43 11.53
CA LEU A 312 -22.75 7.73 12.18
C LEU A 312 -21.87 8.80 11.51
N LEU A 313 -20.58 8.55 11.34
CA LEU A 313 -19.67 9.49 10.66
C LEU A 313 -20.13 9.77 9.20
N HIS A 314 -20.60 8.74 8.49
CA HIS A 314 -21.16 8.89 7.15
C HIS A 314 -22.41 9.79 7.14
N ASN A 315 -23.35 9.61 8.07
CA ASN A 315 -24.58 10.41 8.17
C ASN A 315 -24.29 11.89 8.39
N TYR A 316 -23.20 12.20 9.11
CA TYR A 316 -22.71 13.57 9.28
C TYR A 316 -21.82 14.05 8.11
N ARG A 317 -21.71 13.27 7.01
CA ARG A 317 -20.89 13.56 5.81
C ARG A 317 -19.44 13.88 6.17
N ILE A 318 -18.88 13.12 7.10
CA ILE A 318 -17.48 13.22 7.52
C ILE A 318 -16.65 12.30 6.64
N ASN A 319 -15.68 12.86 5.92
CA ASN A 319 -14.78 12.11 5.03
C ASN A 319 -13.59 11.55 5.83
N LEU A 320 -13.51 10.22 5.93
CA LEU A 320 -12.40 9.54 6.57
C LEU A 320 -11.18 9.53 5.63
N THR A 321 -10.02 9.87 6.16
CA THR A 321 -8.74 9.81 5.43
C THR A 321 -7.84 8.68 5.90
N LYS A 322 -8.10 8.11 7.09
CA LYS A 322 -7.42 6.95 7.64
C LYS A 322 -8.35 6.16 8.54
N LEU A 323 -8.19 4.85 8.51
CA LEU A 323 -8.75 3.90 9.49
C LEU A 323 -7.72 2.81 9.71
N GLU A 324 -7.26 2.66 10.95
CA GLU A 324 -6.26 1.66 11.36
C GLU A 324 -6.77 0.94 12.60
N SER A 325 -6.67 -0.39 12.65
CA SER A 325 -7.06 -1.18 13.82
C SER A 325 -5.84 -1.72 14.55
N ARG A 326 -5.84 -1.58 15.88
CA ARG A 326 -4.77 -2.10 16.76
C ARG A 326 -5.36 -2.95 17.87
N PRO A 327 -4.78 -4.11 18.19
CA PRO A 327 -5.19 -4.89 19.36
C PRO A 327 -5.03 -4.07 20.64
N ILE A 328 -5.98 -4.21 21.58
CA ILE A 328 -5.84 -3.59 22.91
C ILE A 328 -4.89 -4.45 23.74
N PRO A 329 -3.79 -3.89 24.27
CA PRO A 329 -2.89 -4.63 25.14
C PRO A 329 -3.62 -5.25 26.35
N GLY A 330 -3.43 -6.54 26.58
CA GLY A 330 -4.07 -7.26 27.68
C GLY A 330 -5.55 -7.65 27.47
N MET A 331 -6.16 -7.30 26.33
CA MET A 331 -7.55 -7.68 26.00
C MET A 331 -7.58 -8.44 24.66
N PRO A 332 -7.46 -9.77 24.67
CA PRO A 332 -7.45 -10.59 23.45
C PRO A 332 -8.68 -10.33 22.58
N PHE A 333 -8.42 -10.12 21.26
CA PHE A 333 -9.46 -9.92 20.23
C PHE A 333 -10.30 -8.64 20.36
N GLN A 334 -9.91 -7.68 21.21
CA GLN A 334 -10.47 -6.34 21.24
C GLN A 334 -9.53 -5.37 20.55
N TYR A 335 -10.10 -4.35 19.90
CA TYR A 335 -9.36 -3.45 19.02
C TYR A 335 -9.62 -1.98 19.34
N LEU A 336 -8.55 -1.18 19.26
CA LEU A 336 -8.63 0.26 19.12
C LEU A 336 -8.68 0.59 17.61
N PHE A 337 -9.51 1.55 17.26
CA PHE A 337 -9.60 2.08 15.91
C PHE A 337 -9.08 3.52 15.89
N TYR A 338 -7.99 3.74 15.17
CA TYR A 338 -7.46 5.06 14.89
C TYR A 338 -8.10 5.59 13.63
N ILE A 339 -8.68 6.78 13.72
CA ILE A 339 -9.42 7.40 12.63
C ILE A 339 -8.90 8.81 12.44
N ASP A 340 -8.51 9.13 11.20
CA ASP A 340 -8.33 10.50 10.77
C ASP A 340 -9.47 10.87 9.83
N PHE A 341 -10.03 12.06 10.01
CA PHE A 341 -11.04 12.59 9.12
C PHE A 341 -10.83 14.09 8.82
N GLU A 342 -11.38 14.54 7.70
CA GLU A 342 -11.36 15.93 7.31
C GLU A 342 -12.46 16.69 8.04
N GLY A 343 -12.08 17.71 8.80
CA GLY A 343 -12.98 18.59 9.49
C GLY A 343 -12.39 19.16 10.76
N ASN A 344 -12.94 20.30 11.20
CA ASN A 344 -12.55 20.97 12.42
C ASN A 344 -13.43 20.50 13.58
N ALA A 345 -12.83 19.99 14.65
CA ALA A 345 -13.57 19.49 15.82
C ALA A 345 -14.42 20.57 16.53
N ALA A 346 -14.15 21.85 16.29
CA ALA A 346 -14.95 22.97 16.80
C ALA A 346 -16.17 23.33 15.93
N ASP A 347 -16.31 22.71 14.74
CA ASP A 347 -17.51 22.83 13.91
C ASP A 347 -18.70 22.13 14.60
N GLU A 348 -19.86 22.80 14.73
CA GLU A 348 -21.02 22.28 15.46
C GLU A 348 -21.47 20.88 14.96
N ARG A 349 -21.47 20.68 13.65
CA ARG A 349 -21.84 19.40 13.03
C ARG A 349 -20.88 18.28 13.44
N ILE A 350 -19.59 18.58 13.48
CA ILE A 350 -18.54 17.61 13.85
C ILE A 350 -18.56 17.39 15.37
N ALA A 351 -18.75 18.42 16.17
CA ALA A 351 -18.90 18.30 17.62
C ALA A 351 -20.09 17.40 17.99
N GLU A 352 -21.26 17.60 17.34
CA GLU A 352 -22.44 16.74 17.53
C GLU A 352 -22.14 15.29 17.10
N ALA A 353 -21.47 15.09 15.97
CA ALA A 353 -21.07 13.77 15.51
C ALA A 353 -20.16 13.06 16.53
N LEU A 354 -19.18 13.77 17.08
CA LEU A 354 -18.27 13.23 18.12
C LEU A 354 -19.01 12.87 19.41
N ASP A 355 -19.98 13.70 19.84
CA ASP A 355 -20.79 13.42 21.03
C ASP A 355 -21.68 12.18 20.83
N ARG A 356 -22.30 12.05 19.67
CA ARG A 356 -23.04 10.83 19.33
C ARG A 356 -22.13 9.61 19.18
N LEU A 357 -20.93 9.78 18.64
CA LEU A 357 -19.96 8.69 18.51
C LEU A 357 -19.54 8.17 19.89
N ARG A 358 -19.41 9.04 20.90
CA ARG A 358 -19.16 8.63 22.30
C ARG A 358 -20.26 7.73 22.85
N SER A 359 -21.51 7.91 22.45
CA SER A 359 -22.64 7.10 22.93
C SER A 359 -22.70 5.68 22.36
N VAL A 360 -22.00 5.42 21.24
CA VAL A 360 -21.98 4.10 20.56
C VAL A 360 -20.61 3.41 20.63
N THR A 361 -19.65 4.01 21.33
CA THR A 361 -18.29 3.48 21.52
C THR A 361 -18.03 3.21 23.00
N THR A 362 -17.18 2.22 23.31
CA THR A 362 -16.76 1.90 24.68
C THR A 362 -15.80 2.97 25.22
N SER A 363 -14.96 3.50 24.36
CA SER A 363 -14.08 4.63 24.65
C SER A 363 -13.86 5.46 23.39
N LEU A 364 -13.70 6.77 23.56
CA LEU A 364 -13.36 7.68 22.48
C LEU A 364 -12.45 8.78 23.02
N LYS A 365 -11.28 8.92 22.41
CA LYS A 365 -10.32 10.00 22.70
C LYS A 365 -10.02 10.74 21.40
N VAL A 366 -10.26 12.04 21.38
CA VAL A 366 -9.78 12.92 20.31
C VAL A 366 -8.30 13.18 20.57
N LEU A 367 -7.45 12.74 19.66
CA LEU A 367 -6.00 12.90 19.75
C LEU A 367 -5.55 14.31 19.36
N GLY A 368 -6.32 15.00 18.51
CA GLY A 368 -6.07 16.38 18.13
C GLY A 368 -6.86 16.80 16.91
N CYS A 369 -7.00 18.13 16.79
CA CYS A 369 -7.49 18.81 15.59
C CYS A 369 -6.41 19.79 15.15
N TYR A 370 -5.97 19.72 13.90
CA TYR A 370 -4.81 20.46 13.41
C TYR A 370 -4.97 20.81 11.93
N PRO A 371 -4.27 21.86 11.46
CA PRO A 371 -4.29 22.25 10.06
C PRO A 371 -3.88 21.07 9.15
N ARG A 372 -4.70 20.79 8.16
CA ARG A 372 -4.43 19.77 7.18
C ARG A 372 -3.30 20.23 6.25
N GLN A 373 -2.25 19.43 6.11
CA GLN A 373 -1.31 19.60 5.00
C GLN A 373 -1.97 19.18 3.69
N HIS A 374 -1.98 20.09 2.74
CA HIS A 374 -2.49 19.82 1.41
C HIS A 374 -1.37 19.25 0.54
N ARG A 375 -1.50 18.00 0.09
CA ARG A 375 -0.94 17.62 -1.19
C ARG A 375 -1.83 18.28 -2.23
N SER A 376 -1.32 19.27 -2.93
CA SER A 376 -2.00 19.84 -4.10
C SER A 376 -2.23 18.71 -5.10
N ARG A 377 -3.44 18.13 -5.09
CA ARG A 377 -3.92 17.45 -6.28
C ARG A 377 -4.10 18.55 -7.31
N THR A 378 -3.30 18.53 -8.36
CA THR A 378 -3.48 19.42 -9.50
C THR A 378 -4.95 19.28 -9.94
N ALA A 379 -5.70 20.38 -9.93
CA ALA A 379 -7.10 20.35 -10.34
C ALA A 379 -7.21 19.79 -11.76
N PRO A 380 -8.25 19.03 -12.13
CA PRO A 380 -8.38 18.44 -13.47
C PRO A 380 -8.19 19.43 -14.61
N ALA A 381 -8.64 20.68 -14.43
CA ALA A 381 -8.44 21.74 -15.42
C ALA A 381 -6.96 22.16 -15.54
N ILE A 382 -6.21 22.17 -14.46
CA ILE A 382 -4.76 22.45 -14.46
C ILE A 382 -3.98 21.26 -14.99
N GLN A 383 -4.41 20.04 -14.68
CA GLN A 383 -3.85 18.82 -15.25
C GLN A 383 -3.98 18.85 -16.79
N ALA A 384 -5.14 19.22 -17.32
CA ALA A 384 -5.35 19.40 -18.75
C ALA A 384 -4.48 20.51 -19.36
N LEU A 385 -4.17 21.58 -18.59
CA LEU A 385 -3.24 22.63 -19.01
C LEU A 385 -1.77 22.17 -18.99
N ILE A 386 -1.39 21.30 -18.06
CA ILE A 386 -0.05 20.71 -17.99
C ILE A 386 0.16 19.75 -19.18
N GLU A 387 -0.81 18.92 -19.46
CA GLU A 387 -0.80 17.93 -20.55
C GLU A 387 -0.94 18.56 -21.95
N GLY A 388 -1.32 19.84 -22.03
CA GLY A 388 -1.61 20.57 -23.26
C GLY A 388 -3.08 20.43 -23.66
N ALA A 389 -3.78 21.54 -23.84
CA ALA A 389 -5.13 21.51 -24.39
C ALA A 389 -5.10 20.82 -25.76
N PRO A 390 -5.96 19.84 -26.04
CA PRO A 390 -6.04 19.30 -27.38
C PRO A 390 -6.41 20.42 -28.35
N LYS A 391 -5.59 20.64 -29.40
CA LYS A 391 -6.04 21.38 -30.56
C LYS A 391 -7.37 20.77 -30.98
N ALA A 392 -8.38 21.60 -31.29
CA ALA A 392 -9.70 21.18 -31.73
C ALA A 392 -9.60 19.95 -32.65
N ALA A 393 -10.19 18.86 -32.22
CA ALA A 393 -10.03 17.55 -32.83
C ALA A 393 -10.57 17.53 -34.25
N PRO A 394 -9.83 16.99 -35.21
CA PRO A 394 -10.47 16.33 -36.35
C PRO A 394 -11.27 15.14 -35.81
N PRO A 395 -12.34 14.66 -36.50
CA PRO A 395 -13.26 13.68 -35.96
C PRO A 395 -12.56 12.43 -35.49
N ALA A 396 -12.98 11.97 -34.32
CA ALA A 396 -12.39 10.96 -33.47
C ALA A 396 -11.76 9.75 -34.20
N VAL A 397 -10.44 9.73 -34.19
CA VAL A 397 -9.67 8.49 -34.16
C VAL A 397 -9.41 8.23 -32.67
N PRO A 398 -9.59 7.03 -32.11
CA PRO A 398 -9.33 6.75 -30.71
C PRO A 398 -7.85 7.06 -30.39
N VAL A 399 -7.61 8.13 -29.61
CA VAL A 399 -6.27 8.41 -29.08
C VAL A 399 -6.03 7.43 -27.93
N GLU A 400 -5.15 6.46 -28.15
CA GLU A 400 -4.61 5.64 -27.09
C GLU A 400 -3.85 6.55 -26.11
N GLU A 401 -4.25 6.53 -24.83
CA GLU A 401 -3.46 7.11 -23.74
C GLU A 401 -2.05 6.50 -23.77
N PRO A 402 -0.94 7.28 -23.54
CA PRO A 402 0.38 6.68 -23.41
C PRO A 402 0.33 5.76 -22.19
N LYS A 403 0.18 4.48 -22.42
CA LYS A 403 0.18 3.44 -21.39
C LYS A 403 1.51 3.51 -20.65
N ALA A 404 1.48 3.68 -19.33
CA ALA A 404 2.62 3.38 -18.50
C ALA A 404 3.11 1.98 -18.88
N ALA A 405 4.39 1.81 -19.16
CA ALA A 405 4.93 0.53 -19.58
C ALA A 405 4.55 -0.52 -18.53
N VAL A 406 3.71 -1.48 -18.93
CA VAL A 406 3.21 -2.54 -18.05
C VAL A 406 4.40 -3.37 -17.61
N SER A 407 4.52 -3.64 -16.31
CA SER A 407 5.64 -4.41 -15.74
C SER A 407 5.63 -5.89 -16.13
N TYR A 408 4.47 -6.41 -16.59
CA TYR A 408 4.26 -7.77 -17.08
C TYR A 408 4.10 -7.76 -18.62
N ARG A 409 5.08 -8.31 -19.35
CA ARG A 409 5.08 -8.30 -20.81
C ARG A 409 4.41 -9.54 -21.40
N LEU A 410 4.86 -10.72 -20.96
CA LEU A 410 4.38 -12.00 -21.48
C LEU A 410 2.93 -12.29 -21.07
N ALA A 411 2.50 -11.85 -19.89
CA ALA A 411 1.12 -11.97 -19.43
C ALA A 411 0.18 -10.95 -20.08
N SER A 412 0.70 -9.87 -20.67
CA SER A 412 -0.11 -8.78 -21.22
C SER A 412 -0.83 -9.19 -22.51
N ARG A 413 -2.07 -8.74 -22.66
CA ARG A 413 -2.82 -8.86 -23.92
C ARG A 413 -2.17 -8.09 -25.09
N GLU A 414 -1.31 -7.14 -24.81
CA GLU A 414 -0.54 -6.44 -25.85
C GLU A 414 0.46 -7.36 -26.54
N SER A 415 1.07 -8.29 -25.80
CA SER A 415 2.00 -9.28 -26.37
C SER A 415 1.29 -10.39 -27.13
N LYS A 416 0.06 -10.73 -26.74
CA LYS A 416 -0.75 -11.78 -27.36
C LYS A 416 -2.23 -11.37 -27.34
N PRO A 417 -2.76 -10.80 -28.45
CA PRO A 417 -4.15 -10.38 -28.55
C PRO A 417 -5.19 -11.51 -28.41
N GLN A 418 -4.83 -12.72 -28.84
CA GLN A 418 -5.72 -13.90 -28.79
C GLN A 418 -5.69 -14.53 -27.40
N ASP A 419 -6.84 -15.06 -26.96
CA ASP A 419 -6.93 -15.82 -25.72
C ASP A 419 -6.02 -17.05 -25.73
N THR A 420 -5.37 -17.30 -24.61
CA THR A 420 -4.65 -18.55 -24.39
C THR A 420 -5.66 -19.63 -24.04
N VAL A 421 -5.62 -20.72 -24.77
CA VAL A 421 -6.37 -21.95 -24.49
C VAL A 421 -5.38 -23.04 -24.11
N ILE A 422 -5.54 -23.60 -22.93
CA ILE A 422 -4.68 -24.63 -22.37
C ILE A 422 -5.41 -25.97 -22.48
N ASP A 423 -4.80 -26.94 -23.15
CA ASP A 423 -5.34 -28.31 -23.27
C ASP A 423 -4.74 -29.21 -22.20
N VAL A 424 -5.60 -29.79 -21.37
CA VAL A 424 -5.21 -30.73 -20.32
C VAL A 424 -5.93 -32.06 -20.56
N ARG A 425 -5.28 -32.98 -21.23
CA ARG A 425 -5.84 -34.30 -21.59
C ARG A 425 -7.21 -34.17 -22.28
N GLY A 426 -7.34 -33.24 -23.23
CA GLY A 426 -8.58 -33.00 -23.98
C GLY A 426 -9.53 -31.99 -23.33
N VAL A 427 -9.33 -31.58 -22.08
CA VAL A 427 -10.09 -30.52 -21.42
C VAL A 427 -9.47 -29.15 -21.76
N LYS A 428 -10.20 -28.31 -22.48
CA LYS A 428 -9.73 -26.96 -22.88
C LYS A 428 -10.12 -25.91 -21.87
N ILE A 429 -9.13 -25.24 -21.26
CA ILE A 429 -9.29 -24.18 -20.30
C ILE A 429 -9.01 -22.83 -20.98
N GLY A 430 -9.99 -21.93 -21.02
CA GLY A 430 -9.92 -20.65 -21.74
C GLY A 430 -10.77 -20.65 -23.02
N GLY A 431 -10.75 -19.54 -23.75
CA GLY A 431 -11.61 -19.33 -24.92
C GLY A 431 -13.09 -19.21 -24.56
N ALA A 432 -13.97 -19.85 -25.35
CA ALA A 432 -15.43 -19.78 -25.16
C ALA A 432 -15.98 -20.84 -24.16
N GLY A 433 -15.18 -21.82 -23.76
CA GLY A 433 -15.61 -22.89 -22.87
C GLY A 433 -15.62 -22.48 -21.40
N PHE A 434 -16.45 -23.16 -20.60
CA PHE A 434 -16.48 -23.01 -19.15
C PHE A 434 -16.12 -24.33 -18.48
N VAL A 435 -15.11 -24.35 -17.61
CA VAL A 435 -14.57 -25.58 -17.00
C VAL A 435 -14.90 -25.63 -15.52
N VAL A 436 -15.33 -26.81 -15.04
CA VAL A 436 -15.54 -27.04 -13.59
C VAL A 436 -14.51 -28.03 -13.07
N ILE A 437 -13.69 -27.53 -12.14
CA ILE A 437 -12.72 -28.27 -11.35
C ILE A 437 -13.36 -28.56 -9.99
N ALA A 438 -13.53 -29.82 -9.60
CA ALA A 438 -14.17 -30.17 -8.35
C ALA A 438 -13.43 -31.33 -7.64
N GLY A 439 -13.59 -31.39 -6.33
CA GLY A 439 -13.00 -32.44 -5.50
C GLY A 439 -12.78 -31.96 -4.06
N PRO A 440 -12.23 -32.80 -3.16
CA PRO A 440 -12.09 -32.45 -1.76
C PRO A 440 -11.03 -31.36 -1.52
N CYS A 441 -11.14 -30.67 -0.38
CA CYS A 441 -10.09 -29.76 0.08
C CYS A 441 -8.76 -30.51 0.23
N ALA A 442 -8.80 -31.63 0.92
CA ALA A 442 -7.66 -32.53 1.11
C ALA A 442 -8.01 -33.95 0.71
N VAL A 443 -7.01 -34.70 0.20
CA VAL A 443 -7.10 -36.18 0.11
C VAL A 443 -6.92 -36.71 1.52
N GLU A 444 -7.93 -37.45 2.02
CA GLU A 444 -7.98 -37.94 3.40
C GLU A 444 -7.95 -39.47 3.49
N SER A 445 -8.43 -40.14 2.46
CA SER A 445 -8.39 -41.59 2.31
C SER A 445 -8.65 -42.02 0.86
N ARG A 446 -8.34 -43.28 0.54
CA ARG A 446 -8.69 -43.88 -0.76
C ARG A 446 -10.19 -43.81 -1.03
N GLU A 447 -11.00 -44.20 -0.06
CA GLU A 447 -12.46 -44.23 -0.19
C GLU A 447 -13.03 -42.85 -0.50
N GLN A 448 -12.59 -41.82 0.24
CA GLN A 448 -13.06 -40.46 0.08
C GLN A 448 -12.74 -39.92 -1.32
N ILE A 449 -11.50 -40.06 -1.82
CA ILE A 449 -11.12 -39.49 -3.12
C ILE A 449 -11.79 -40.22 -4.28
N TYR A 450 -11.99 -41.54 -4.17
CA TYR A 450 -12.69 -42.31 -5.21
C TYR A 450 -14.19 -41.99 -5.25
N HIS A 451 -14.85 -41.76 -4.10
CA HIS A 451 -16.23 -41.30 -4.06
C HIS A 451 -16.37 -39.91 -4.70
N CYS A 452 -15.43 -38.99 -4.42
CA CYS A 452 -15.41 -37.66 -5.04
C CYS A 452 -15.18 -37.76 -6.54
N ALA A 453 -14.20 -38.55 -7.01
CA ALA A 453 -13.87 -38.69 -8.42
C ALA A 453 -15.07 -39.22 -9.22
N ARG A 454 -15.73 -40.29 -8.73
CA ARG A 454 -16.94 -40.83 -9.32
C ARG A 454 -18.02 -39.76 -9.46
N HIS A 455 -18.33 -39.06 -8.37
CA HIS A 455 -19.39 -38.06 -8.36
C HIS A 455 -19.08 -36.87 -9.28
N VAL A 456 -17.81 -36.42 -9.32
CA VAL A 456 -17.35 -35.37 -10.26
C VAL A 456 -17.62 -35.80 -11.71
N LYS A 457 -17.25 -37.03 -12.06
CA LYS A 457 -17.45 -37.56 -13.42
C LYS A 457 -18.93 -37.68 -13.77
N GLU A 458 -19.74 -38.28 -12.88
CA GLU A 458 -21.18 -38.48 -13.09
C GLU A 458 -21.95 -37.15 -13.25
N CYS A 459 -21.52 -36.10 -12.57
CA CYS A 459 -22.12 -34.78 -12.68
C CYS A 459 -21.58 -33.93 -13.83
N GLY A 460 -20.60 -34.43 -14.62
CA GLY A 460 -20.02 -33.69 -15.73
C GLY A 460 -18.93 -32.70 -15.31
N GLY A 461 -18.38 -32.81 -14.12
CA GLY A 461 -17.15 -32.12 -13.73
C GLY A 461 -15.97 -32.62 -14.57
N MET A 462 -15.07 -31.73 -14.92
CA MET A 462 -14.07 -32.02 -15.97
C MET A 462 -12.68 -32.32 -15.43
N ILE A 463 -12.34 -31.83 -14.23
CA ILE A 463 -11.01 -31.99 -13.61
C ILE A 463 -11.22 -32.30 -12.12
N LEU A 464 -10.49 -33.30 -11.62
CA LEU A 464 -10.49 -33.68 -10.21
C LEU A 464 -9.43 -32.89 -9.44
N ARG A 465 -9.83 -32.19 -8.37
CA ARG A 465 -8.92 -31.57 -7.42
C ARG A 465 -8.76 -32.40 -6.16
N GLY A 466 -7.58 -32.34 -5.53
CA GLY A 466 -7.33 -32.88 -4.20
C GLY A 466 -6.04 -32.30 -3.62
N GLY A 467 -6.10 -31.70 -2.43
CA GLY A 467 -4.91 -31.20 -1.75
C GLY A 467 -4.17 -32.35 -1.06
N CYS A 468 -2.96 -32.67 -1.52
CA CYS A 468 -2.11 -33.71 -0.92
C CYS A 468 -1.17 -33.13 0.14
N PHE A 469 -0.78 -31.86 -0.02
CA PHE A 469 0.05 -31.08 0.90
C PHE A 469 -0.75 -29.87 1.37
N LYS A 470 -0.75 -29.56 2.68
CA LYS A 470 -1.56 -28.50 3.24
C LYS A 470 -0.74 -27.50 4.03
N PRO A 471 -0.69 -26.21 3.59
CA PRO A 471 -0.07 -25.15 4.37
C PRO A 471 -0.95 -24.82 5.58
N ARG A 472 -0.47 -25.06 6.80
CA ARG A 472 -1.22 -24.82 8.04
C ARG A 472 -0.55 -23.79 8.92
N THR A 473 -1.34 -22.97 9.58
CA THR A 473 -0.87 -22.04 10.62
C THR A 473 -0.51 -22.75 11.91
N SER A 474 -1.14 -23.90 12.19
CA SER A 474 -0.82 -24.73 13.34
C SER A 474 -0.14 -26.03 12.91
N PRO A 475 0.99 -26.42 13.53
CA PRO A 475 1.67 -27.68 13.21
C PRO A 475 0.86 -28.93 13.65
N TYR A 476 -0.15 -28.74 14.50
CA TYR A 476 -1.02 -29.83 14.98
C TYR A 476 -2.20 -30.13 14.06
N SER A 477 -2.45 -29.28 13.06
CA SER A 477 -3.51 -29.49 12.07
C SER A 477 -3.10 -30.57 11.05
N PHE A 478 -4.10 -31.21 10.43
CA PHE A 478 -3.85 -32.19 9.36
C PHE A 478 -3.01 -31.57 8.22
N GLN A 479 -1.83 -32.12 7.96
CA GLN A 479 -0.86 -31.61 7.01
C GLN A 479 -1.06 -32.14 5.57
N GLY A 480 -2.04 -33.03 5.34
CA GLY A 480 -2.24 -33.79 4.12
C GLY A 480 -1.55 -35.17 4.19
N MET A 481 -1.88 -36.02 3.24
CA MET A 481 -1.27 -37.37 3.11
C MET A 481 0.07 -37.36 2.36
N GLY A 482 0.54 -36.19 1.92
CA GLY A 482 1.80 -36.08 1.18
C GLY A 482 1.79 -36.87 -0.14
N PHE A 483 2.88 -37.54 -0.42
CA PHE A 483 3.04 -38.31 -1.67
C PHE A 483 2.11 -39.52 -1.77
N GLU A 484 1.74 -40.16 -0.65
CA GLU A 484 0.73 -41.24 -0.66
C GLU A 484 -0.63 -40.71 -1.13
N GLY A 485 -1.05 -39.53 -0.64
CA GLY A 485 -2.26 -38.87 -1.14
C GLY A 485 -2.19 -38.47 -2.61
N LEU A 486 -1.01 -38.12 -3.09
CA LEU A 486 -0.77 -37.78 -4.50
C LEU A 486 -0.93 -39.00 -5.41
N GLU A 487 -0.42 -40.15 -5.00
CA GLU A 487 -0.61 -41.43 -5.72
C GLU A 487 -2.10 -41.81 -5.77
N LEU A 488 -2.83 -41.72 -4.64
CA LEU A 488 -4.27 -42.00 -4.61
C LEU A 488 -5.07 -41.04 -5.51
N LEU A 489 -4.72 -39.77 -5.54
CA LEU A 489 -5.36 -38.78 -6.41
C LEU A 489 -5.13 -39.14 -7.90
N ALA A 490 -3.89 -39.48 -8.27
CA ALA A 490 -3.55 -39.85 -9.62
C ALA A 490 -4.22 -41.16 -10.05
N GLU A 491 -4.33 -42.16 -9.16
CA GLU A 491 -5.05 -43.41 -9.42
C GLU A 491 -6.54 -43.16 -9.67
N ALA A 492 -7.20 -42.39 -8.79
CA ALA A 492 -8.61 -42.05 -8.94
C ALA A 492 -8.85 -41.27 -10.26
N GLY A 493 -7.96 -40.31 -10.57
CA GLY A 493 -8.01 -39.58 -11.85
C GLY A 493 -7.92 -40.47 -13.07
N ARG A 494 -7.07 -41.50 -13.04
CA ARG A 494 -6.96 -42.49 -14.14
C ARG A 494 -8.19 -43.36 -14.24
N GLU A 495 -8.73 -43.85 -13.12
CA GLU A 495 -9.89 -44.75 -13.10
C GLU A 495 -11.15 -44.08 -13.67
N TYR A 496 -11.36 -42.80 -13.33
CA TYR A 496 -12.54 -42.05 -13.78
C TYR A 496 -12.27 -41.18 -15.01
N ASP A 497 -11.11 -41.32 -15.63
CA ASP A 497 -10.67 -40.50 -16.79
C ASP A 497 -10.89 -39.00 -16.53
N LEU A 498 -10.28 -38.51 -15.47
CA LEU A 498 -10.27 -37.09 -15.06
C LEU A 498 -8.81 -36.60 -14.95
N PRO A 499 -8.43 -35.50 -15.60
CA PRO A 499 -7.20 -34.81 -15.26
C PRO A 499 -7.18 -34.42 -13.79
N VAL A 500 -6.00 -34.39 -13.15
CA VAL A 500 -5.88 -34.10 -11.73
C VAL A 500 -5.08 -32.83 -11.47
N ILE A 501 -5.52 -32.05 -10.45
CA ILE A 501 -4.84 -30.86 -9.96
C ILE A 501 -4.58 -30.97 -8.46
N THR A 502 -3.35 -30.64 -8.03
CA THR A 502 -2.97 -30.56 -6.62
C THR A 502 -2.05 -29.38 -6.34
N GLU A 503 -2.06 -28.92 -5.07
CA GLU A 503 -1.21 -27.82 -4.62
C GLU A 503 0.22 -28.31 -4.36
N VAL A 504 1.22 -27.52 -4.81
CA VAL A 504 2.64 -27.70 -4.50
C VAL A 504 3.10 -26.56 -3.59
N LEU A 505 3.88 -26.88 -2.54
CA LEU A 505 4.28 -25.92 -1.50
C LEU A 505 5.76 -25.55 -1.54
N SER A 506 6.61 -26.48 -1.97
CA SER A 506 8.07 -26.32 -1.97
C SER A 506 8.63 -26.39 -3.39
N PRO A 507 9.61 -25.57 -3.76
CA PRO A 507 10.35 -25.71 -5.02
C PRO A 507 10.92 -27.12 -5.22
N ALA A 508 11.39 -27.76 -4.14
CA ALA A 508 11.99 -29.10 -4.20
C ALA A 508 10.99 -30.21 -4.61
N ASP A 509 9.69 -29.99 -4.38
CA ASP A 509 8.66 -30.99 -4.66
C ASP A 509 8.02 -30.83 -6.04
N VAL A 510 8.30 -29.72 -6.76
CA VAL A 510 7.66 -29.41 -8.05
C VAL A 510 7.79 -30.55 -9.05
N GLU A 511 9.00 -31.07 -9.24
CA GLU A 511 9.25 -32.15 -10.20
C GLU A 511 8.52 -33.43 -9.81
N ALA A 512 8.55 -33.81 -8.53
CA ALA A 512 7.88 -35.00 -8.03
C ALA A 512 6.35 -34.90 -8.16
N VAL A 513 5.76 -33.75 -7.84
CA VAL A 513 4.32 -33.50 -8.00
C VAL A 513 3.93 -33.48 -9.48
N ALA A 514 4.74 -32.89 -10.37
CA ALA A 514 4.49 -32.81 -11.81
C ALA A 514 4.47 -34.17 -12.51
N ARG A 515 5.08 -35.22 -11.94
CA ARG A 515 5.00 -36.60 -12.47
C ARG A 515 3.61 -37.21 -12.27
N HIS A 516 2.86 -36.80 -11.27
CA HIS A 516 1.58 -37.40 -10.89
C HIS A 516 0.38 -36.48 -11.19
N ALA A 517 0.56 -35.18 -11.17
CA ALA A 517 -0.49 -34.20 -11.43
C ALA A 517 -0.43 -33.66 -12.85
N ASP A 518 -1.61 -33.43 -13.45
CA ASP A 518 -1.75 -32.81 -14.78
C ASP A 518 -1.68 -31.29 -14.71
N ILE A 519 -2.04 -30.69 -13.57
CA ILE A 519 -1.97 -29.25 -13.29
C ILE A 519 -1.33 -29.05 -11.92
N LEU A 520 -0.37 -28.13 -11.83
CA LEU A 520 0.21 -27.67 -10.56
C LEU A 520 -0.59 -26.48 -10.04
N GLN A 521 -1.05 -26.53 -8.79
CA GLN A 521 -1.69 -25.38 -8.15
C GLN A 521 -0.68 -24.65 -7.26
N ILE A 522 -0.58 -23.33 -7.43
CA ILE A 522 0.11 -22.43 -6.51
C ILE A 522 -0.93 -21.72 -5.64
N GLY A 523 -0.91 -21.99 -4.35
CA GLY A 523 -1.85 -21.40 -3.39
C GLY A 523 -1.64 -19.90 -3.19
N ALA A 524 -2.68 -19.19 -2.77
CA ALA A 524 -2.67 -17.75 -2.59
C ALA A 524 -1.56 -17.24 -1.63
N ARG A 525 -1.17 -18.04 -0.62
CA ARG A 525 -0.05 -17.71 0.29
C ARG A 525 1.32 -17.79 -0.38
N ASN A 526 1.43 -18.53 -1.47
CA ASN A 526 2.66 -18.73 -2.24
C ASN A 526 2.69 -17.90 -3.54
N MET A 527 1.73 -17.00 -3.78
CA MET A 527 1.71 -16.15 -4.97
C MET A 527 3.00 -15.33 -5.14
N GLN A 528 3.62 -14.92 -4.03
CA GLN A 528 4.87 -14.15 -4.01
C GLN A 528 6.09 -15.01 -3.67
N ASN A 529 5.96 -16.32 -3.63
CA ASN A 529 7.10 -17.23 -3.51
C ASN A 529 7.78 -17.41 -4.87
N PHE A 530 8.58 -16.42 -5.27
CA PHE A 530 9.19 -16.35 -6.59
C PHE A 530 10.09 -17.54 -6.89
N SER A 531 10.72 -18.15 -5.87
CA SER A 531 11.49 -19.40 -6.05
C SER A 531 10.60 -20.55 -6.50
N LEU A 532 9.41 -20.69 -5.90
CA LEU A 532 8.43 -21.70 -6.28
C LEU A 532 7.83 -21.42 -7.67
N LEU A 533 7.54 -20.14 -7.98
CA LEU A 533 7.02 -19.74 -9.29
C LEU A 533 8.03 -20.03 -10.40
N ASN A 534 9.31 -19.75 -10.18
CA ASN A 534 10.38 -20.06 -11.13
C ASN A 534 10.51 -21.56 -11.39
N GLU A 535 10.39 -22.40 -10.35
CA GLU A 535 10.50 -23.83 -10.48
C GLU A 535 9.26 -24.43 -11.18
N ALA A 536 8.05 -23.96 -10.81
CA ALA A 536 6.81 -24.32 -11.50
C ALA A 536 6.82 -23.88 -12.98
N GLY A 537 7.49 -22.75 -13.28
CA GLY A 537 7.70 -22.28 -14.66
C GLY A 537 8.64 -23.16 -15.49
N ARG A 538 9.52 -23.93 -14.85
CA ARG A 538 10.37 -24.92 -15.54
C ARG A 538 9.69 -26.27 -15.75
N ALA A 539 8.65 -26.53 -14.96
CA ALA A 539 7.88 -27.75 -15.08
C ALA A 539 7.05 -27.73 -16.39
N ASN A 540 7.07 -28.80 -17.14
CA ASN A 540 6.25 -28.92 -18.37
C ASN A 540 4.81 -29.34 -18.02
N ARG A 541 4.15 -28.54 -17.16
CA ARG A 541 2.76 -28.73 -16.71
C ARG A 541 2.04 -27.40 -16.61
N PRO A 542 0.73 -27.33 -16.93
CA PRO A 542 -0.09 -26.16 -16.63
C PRO A 542 0.00 -25.76 -15.16
N VAL A 543 0.01 -24.46 -14.89
CA VAL A 543 0.07 -23.90 -13.53
C VAL A 543 -1.17 -23.07 -13.26
N LEU A 544 -1.96 -23.46 -12.27
CA LEU A 544 -3.05 -22.65 -11.75
C LEU A 544 -2.51 -21.80 -10.59
N LEU A 545 -2.40 -20.49 -10.84
CA LEU A 545 -1.93 -19.50 -9.89
C LEU A 545 -3.13 -18.83 -9.19
N LYS A 546 -3.24 -18.96 -7.86
CA LYS A 546 -4.27 -18.29 -7.06
C LYS A 546 -3.82 -16.89 -6.62
N ARG A 547 -4.68 -15.89 -6.79
CA ARG A 547 -4.44 -14.52 -6.35
C ARG A 547 -4.20 -14.46 -4.84
N GLY A 548 -3.18 -13.71 -4.43
CA GLY A 548 -2.91 -13.40 -3.03
C GLY A 548 -4.04 -12.59 -2.40
N MET A 549 -4.34 -12.86 -1.13
CA MET A 549 -5.49 -12.25 -0.43
C MET A 549 -5.38 -10.73 -0.25
N MET A 550 -4.19 -10.16 -0.40
CA MET A 550 -3.92 -8.72 -0.28
C MET A 550 -3.24 -8.16 -1.53
N SER A 551 -3.31 -8.89 -2.66
CA SER A 551 -2.57 -8.54 -3.86
C SER A 551 -3.43 -7.78 -4.85
N THR A 552 -2.85 -6.74 -5.45
CA THR A 552 -3.42 -6.03 -6.59
C THR A 552 -3.43 -6.93 -7.84
N LEU A 553 -4.15 -6.51 -8.89
CA LEU A 553 -4.15 -7.24 -10.16
C LEU A 553 -2.78 -7.16 -10.86
N ASP A 554 -2.07 -6.03 -10.71
CA ASP A 554 -0.72 -5.89 -11.27
C ASP A 554 0.29 -6.82 -10.60
N GLU A 555 0.26 -6.96 -9.26
CA GLU A 555 1.09 -7.95 -8.54
C GLU A 555 0.76 -9.38 -8.95
N PHE A 556 -0.52 -9.68 -9.19
CA PHE A 556 -0.97 -10.98 -9.63
C PHE A 556 -0.48 -11.32 -11.04
N LEU A 557 -0.53 -10.36 -11.97
CA LEU A 557 -0.01 -10.52 -13.33
C LEU A 557 1.52 -10.59 -13.35
N ASN A 558 2.21 -9.81 -12.50
CA ASN A 558 3.66 -9.93 -12.32
C ASN A 558 4.06 -11.32 -11.76
N ALA A 559 3.28 -11.89 -10.86
CA ALA A 559 3.53 -13.25 -10.38
C ALA A 559 3.37 -14.29 -11.51
N ALA A 560 2.38 -14.13 -12.38
CA ALA A 560 2.24 -14.95 -13.58
C ALA A 560 3.42 -14.79 -14.54
N GLU A 561 3.96 -13.56 -14.67
CA GLU A 561 5.14 -13.26 -15.50
C GLU A 561 6.36 -14.11 -15.11
N TYR A 562 6.60 -14.34 -13.80
CA TYR A 562 7.70 -15.22 -13.34
C TYR A 562 7.60 -16.64 -13.86
N ILE A 563 6.39 -17.19 -14.02
CA ILE A 563 6.17 -18.53 -14.58
C ILE A 563 6.39 -18.51 -16.09
N LEU A 564 5.84 -17.50 -16.78
CA LEU A 564 5.93 -17.32 -18.23
C LEU A 564 7.37 -17.08 -18.68
N ASP A 565 8.16 -16.31 -17.93
CA ASP A 565 9.57 -16.00 -18.20
C ASP A 565 10.47 -17.27 -18.20
N ARG A 566 10.03 -18.33 -17.52
CA ARG A 566 10.71 -19.64 -17.54
C ARG A 566 10.32 -20.51 -18.72
N GLY A 567 9.48 -20.01 -19.62
CA GLY A 567 9.06 -20.71 -20.85
C GLY A 567 7.76 -21.50 -20.69
N ASN A 568 7.12 -21.50 -19.53
CA ASN A 568 5.83 -22.15 -19.35
C ASN A 568 4.68 -21.19 -19.67
N HIS A 569 4.12 -21.30 -20.86
CA HIS A 569 3.01 -20.48 -21.33
C HIS A 569 1.62 -21.00 -20.92
N GLN A 570 1.55 -22.06 -20.11
CA GLN A 570 0.33 -22.70 -19.67
C GLN A 570 -0.07 -22.22 -18.26
N VAL A 571 -0.33 -20.92 -18.10
CA VAL A 571 -0.69 -20.30 -16.83
C VAL A 571 -2.20 -20.01 -16.79
N ILE A 572 -2.85 -20.44 -15.71
CA ILE A 572 -4.27 -20.25 -15.42
C ILE A 572 -4.36 -19.34 -14.18
N LEU A 573 -5.03 -18.22 -14.29
CA LEU A 573 -5.28 -17.31 -13.17
C LEU A 573 -6.52 -17.76 -12.40
N CYS A 574 -6.51 -17.62 -11.07
CA CYS A 574 -7.66 -17.95 -10.24
C CYS A 574 -7.91 -16.88 -9.18
N GLU A 575 -9.03 -16.16 -9.34
CA GLU A 575 -9.57 -15.26 -8.30
C GLU A 575 -10.19 -16.12 -7.19
N ARG A 576 -9.84 -15.84 -5.91
CA ARG A 576 -10.27 -16.66 -4.76
C ARG A 576 -10.71 -15.84 -3.54
N GLY A 577 -10.96 -14.56 -3.75
CA GLY A 577 -11.32 -13.60 -2.72
C GLY A 577 -10.12 -12.89 -2.10
N ILE A 578 -10.33 -11.63 -1.85
CA ILE A 578 -9.37 -10.72 -1.21
C ILE A 578 -9.83 -10.40 0.21
N ARG A 579 -8.91 -10.05 1.08
CA ARG A 579 -9.22 -9.52 2.40
C ARG A 579 -9.73 -8.10 2.27
N THR A 580 -10.92 -7.87 2.81
CA THR A 580 -11.53 -6.56 2.92
C THR A 580 -11.96 -6.33 4.36
N PHE A 581 -12.60 -5.21 4.63
CA PHE A 581 -13.23 -4.93 5.92
C PHE A 581 -14.48 -5.81 6.19
N GLU A 582 -15.04 -6.46 5.15
CA GLU A 582 -16.20 -7.34 5.29
C GLU A 582 -15.79 -8.70 5.89
N THR A 583 -16.50 -9.12 6.94
CA THR A 583 -16.22 -10.36 7.69
C THR A 583 -17.31 -11.40 7.60
N ALA A 584 -18.46 -11.10 6.95
CA ALA A 584 -19.55 -12.05 6.74
C ALA A 584 -19.13 -13.22 5.84
N THR A 585 -18.19 -12.99 4.93
CA THR A 585 -17.50 -14.03 4.16
C THR A 585 -16.05 -14.18 4.64
N ARG A 586 -15.45 -15.34 4.43
CA ARG A 586 -14.03 -15.57 4.74
C ARG A 586 -13.11 -14.60 4.00
N ASN A 587 -13.44 -14.31 2.74
CA ASN A 587 -12.82 -13.28 1.90
C ASN A 587 -13.89 -12.76 0.92
N THR A 588 -13.77 -11.52 0.50
CA THR A 588 -14.65 -10.94 -0.52
C THR A 588 -14.23 -11.44 -1.90
N LEU A 589 -15.09 -12.20 -2.59
CA LEU A 589 -14.85 -12.62 -3.97
C LEU A 589 -14.90 -11.40 -4.89
N ASP A 590 -13.75 -11.01 -5.45
CA ASP A 590 -13.63 -9.85 -6.32
C ASP A 590 -14.05 -10.21 -7.76
N LEU A 591 -15.35 -10.29 -7.99
CA LEU A 591 -15.90 -10.57 -9.32
C LEU A 591 -15.62 -9.44 -10.31
N GLY A 592 -15.42 -8.21 -9.85
CA GLY A 592 -15.00 -7.08 -10.67
C GLY A 592 -13.62 -7.27 -11.31
N ALA A 593 -12.76 -8.05 -10.67
CA ALA A 593 -11.45 -8.39 -11.22
C ALA A 593 -11.52 -9.20 -12.52
N ILE A 594 -12.57 -10.02 -12.73
CA ILE A 594 -12.66 -10.93 -13.88
C ILE A 594 -12.69 -10.17 -15.22
N PRO A 595 -13.64 -9.22 -15.46
CA PRO A 595 -13.64 -8.47 -16.71
C PRO A 595 -12.40 -7.58 -16.89
N ILE A 596 -11.81 -7.10 -15.80
CA ILE A 596 -10.56 -6.32 -15.83
C ILE A 596 -9.40 -7.22 -16.28
N LEU A 597 -9.21 -8.39 -15.67
CA LEU A 597 -8.18 -9.34 -16.06
C LEU A 597 -8.34 -9.77 -17.52
N LYS A 598 -9.55 -10.05 -17.99
CA LYS A 598 -9.81 -10.40 -19.40
C LYS A 598 -9.42 -9.28 -20.38
N ARG A 599 -9.40 -8.01 -19.94
CA ARG A 599 -8.87 -6.89 -20.73
C ARG A 599 -7.35 -6.79 -20.68
N LEU A 600 -6.75 -7.05 -19.52
CA LEU A 600 -5.32 -6.86 -19.29
C LEU A 600 -4.47 -8.04 -19.80
N THR A 601 -4.99 -9.27 -19.71
CA THR A 601 -4.24 -10.48 -20.04
C THR A 601 -4.97 -11.40 -21.01
N HIS A 602 -4.21 -12.20 -21.74
CA HIS A 602 -4.70 -13.28 -22.60
C HIS A 602 -4.87 -14.62 -21.85
N LEU A 603 -4.46 -14.68 -20.58
CA LEU A 603 -4.49 -15.91 -19.78
C LEU A 603 -5.92 -16.25 -19.34
N PRO A 604 -6.28 -17.55 -19.26
CA PRO A 604 -7.59 -17.94 -18.73
C PRO A 604 -7.72 -17.59 -17.24
N VAL A 605 -8.93 -17.14 -16.86
CA VAL A 605 -9.25 -16.71 -15.50
C VAL A 605 -10.38 -17.58 -14.94
N LEU A 606 -10.12 -18.27 -13.84
CA LEU A 606 -11.09 -19.05 -13.07
C LEU A 606 -11.45 -18.34 -11.78
N VAL A 607 -12.51 -18.80 -11.12
CA VAL A 607 -12.92 -18.33 -9.78
C VAL A 607 -13.02 -19.49 -8.78
N ASP A 608 -12.66 -19.22 -7.53
CA ASP A 608 -12.76 -20.12 -6.39
C ASP A 608 -13.74 -19.58 -5.35
N PRO A 609 -15.03 -19.87 -5.49
CA PRO A 609 -16.03 -19.38 -4.56
C PRO A 609 -15.96 -20.08 -3.18
N SER A 610 -15.44 -21.31 -3.10
CA SER A 610 -15.34 -22.05 -1.84
C SER A 610 -14.42 -21.35 -0.85
N HIS A 611 -13.20 -20.98 -1.29
CA HIS A 611 -12.23 -20.29 -0.43
C HIS A 611 -12.56 -18.80 -0.22
N ALA A 612 -13.38 -18.20 -1.09
CA ALA A 612 -13.89 -16.86 -0.87
C ALA A 612 -15.02 -16.84 0.16
N ALA A 613 -16.04 -17.67 -0.02
CA ALA A 613 -17.21 -17.71 0.84
C ALA A 613 -16.90 -18.19 2.26
N GLY A 614 -16.14 -19.30 2.39
CA GLY A 614 -15.86 -19.96 3.66
C GLY A 614 -17.08 -20.68 4.26
N ARG A 615 -18.24 -20.62 3.58
CA ARG A 615 -19.52 -21.24 3.98
C ARG A 615 -20.21 -21.82 2.76
N ARG A 616 -20.71 -23.04 2.91
CA ARG A 616 -21.39 -23.82 1.86
C ARG A 616 -22.55 -23.09 1.20
N ASP A 617 -23.40 -22.43 2.00
CA ASP A 617 -24.62 -21.77 1.56
C ASP A 617 -24.39 -20.70 0.48
N TRP A 618 -23.19 -20.11 0.46
CA TRP A 618 -22.84 -19.03 -0.44
C TRP A 618 -22.02 -19.46 -1.65
N VAL A 619 -21.53 -20.71 -1.67
CA VAL A 619 -20.69 -21.20 -2.78
C VAL A 619 -21.46 -21.20 -4.10
N ILE A 620 -22.67 -21.73 -4.13
CA ILE A 620 -23.47 -21.82 -5.36
C ILE A 620 -23.82 -20.44 -5.92
N PRO A 621 -24.39 -19.48 -5.16
CA PRO A 621 -24.64 -18.13 -5.65
C PRO A 621 -23.38 -17.45 -6.22
N LEU A 622 -22.25 -17.56 -5.55
CA LEU A 622 -20.97 -16.97 -5.99
C LEU A 622 -20.41 -17.68 -7.23
N ALA A 623 -20.57 -18.99 -7.34
CA ALA A 623 -20.20 -19.77 -8.51
C ALA A 623 -20.97 -19.34 -9.76
N LEU A 624 -22.29 -19.17 -9.64
CA LEU A 624 -23.14 -18.68 -10.73
C LEU A 624 -22.83 -17.23 -11.11
N ALA A 625 -22.53 -16.38 -10.13
CA ALA A 625 -22.09 -15.02 -10.38
C ALA A 625 -20.73 -15.00 -11.12
N GLY A 626 -19.79 -15.88 -10.76
CA GLY A 626 -18.51 -16.07 -11.47
C GLY A 626 -18.69 -16.49 -12.93
N HIS A 627 -19.66 -17.37 -13.22
CA HIS A 627 -20.05 -17.72 -14.58
C HIS A 627 -20.64 -16.52 -15.33
N ALA A 628 -21.56 -15.79 -14.69
CA ALA A 628 -22.26 -14.65 -15.31
C ALA A 628 -21.33 -13.49 -15.68
N VAL A 629 -20.26 -13.21 -14.90
CA VAL A 629 -19.26 -12.18 -15.23
C VAL A 629 -18.23 -12.63 -16.27
N GLY A 630 -18.36 -13.88 -16.79
CA GLY A 630 -17.56 -14.40 -17.90
C GLY A 630 -16.20 -15.00 -17.49
N ALA A 631 -16.07 -15.56 -16.30
CA ALA A 631 -14.93 -16.40 -15.96
C ALA A 631 -14.83 -17.61 -16.94
N HIS A 632 -13.64 -18.17 -17.10
CA HIS A 632 -13.41 -19.36 -17.94
C HIS A 632 -13.64 -20.67 -17.20
N GLY A 633 -13.98 -20.63 -15.92
CA GLY A 633 -14.30 -21.80 -15.11
C GLY A 633 -14.34 -21.56 -13.62
N LEU A 634 -14.63 -22.63 -12.91
CA LEU A 634 -14.72 -22.67 -11.45
C LEU A 634 -13.77 -23.73 -10.87
N ILE A 635 -13.28 -23.46 -9.64
CA ILE A 635 -12.70 -24.50 -8.80
C ILE A 635 -13.47 -24.54 -7.47
N VAL A 636 -14.12 -25.66 -7.16
CA VAL A 636 -14.99 -25.81 -5.99
C VAL A 636 -14.62 -27.01 -5.14
N GLU A 637 -14.89 -26.91 -3.83
CA GLU A 637 -14.68 -28.00 -2.89
C GLU A 637 -15.96 -28.81 -2.70
N ILE A 638 -15.83 -30.13 -2.82
CA ILE A 638 -16.91 -31.08 -2.53
C ILE A 638 -16.42 -32.14 -1.56
N HIS A 639 -17.31 -32.69 -0.75
CA HIS A 639 -16.98 -33.77 0.18
C HIS A 639 -18.19 -34.68 0.41
N PRO A 640 -18.03 -36.02 0.48
CA PRO A 640 -19.15 -36.92 0.74
C PRO A 640 -19.83 -36.63 2.07
N GLU A 641 -19.06 -36.35 3.13
CA GLU A 641 -19.52 -36.00 4.46
C GLU A 641 -18.75 -34.81 5.01
N PRO A 642 -19.10 -33.55 4.61
CA PRO A 642 -18.34 -32.34 4.97
C PRO A 642 -18.15 -32.13 6.47
N GLU A 643 -19.05 -32.65 7.27
CA GLU A 643 -19.01 -32.57 8.73
C GLU A 643 -17.88 -33.41 9.36
N LYS A 644 -17.37 -34.41 8.63
CA LYS A 644 -16.24 -35.27 9.00
C LYS A 644 -14.92 -34.87 8.33
N ALA A 645 -14.96 -33.87 7.47
CA ALA A 645 -13.78 -33.45 6.72
C ALA A 645 -12.66 -32.98 7.66
N LEU A 646 -11.44 -33.45 7.41
CA LEU A 646 -10.23 -33.05 8.16
C LEU A 646 -9.77 -31.63 7.80
N SER A 647 -10.29 -31.07 6.69
CA SER A 647 -9.93 -29.74 6.18
C SER A 647 -11.13 -29.07 5.52
N ASP A 648 -11.39 -27.80 5.91
CA ASP A 648 -12.32 -26.85 5.27
C ASP A 648 -13.76 -27.38 5.04
N GLY A 649 -14.25 -28.26 5.91
CA GLY A 649 -15.60 -28.86 5.83
C GLY A 649 -16.76 -27.86 5.72
N PRO A 650 -16.76 -26.73 6.46
CA PRO A 650 -17.85 -25.76 6.41
C PRO A 650 -18.13 -25.16 5.01
N GLN A 651 -17.13 -25.10 4.13
CA GLN A 651 -17.26 -24.54 2.78
C GLN A 651 -17.43 -25.60 1.68
N ALA A 652 -17.18 -26.88 1.98
CA ALA A 652 -17.30 -27.95 1.00
C ALA A 652 -18.78 -28.24 0.68
N LEU A 653 -19.11 -28.31 -0.60
CA LEU A 653 -20.43 -28.71 -1.07
C LEU A 653 -20.67 -30.19 -0.79
N ARG A 654 -21.90 -30.56 -0.42
CA ARG A 654 -22.36 -31.94 -0.44
C ARG A 654 -22.57 -32.40 -1.89
N PHE A 655 -22.59 -33.67 -2.14
CA PHE A 655 -22.82 -34.21 -3.47
C PHE A 655 -24.13 -33.71 -4.11
N PRO A 656 -25.29 -33.67 -3.40
CA PRO A 656 -26.49 -33.10 -3.97
C PRO A 656 -26.38 -31.62 -4.33
N ASP A 657 -25.65 -30.82 -3.52
CA ASP A 657 -25.42 -29.40 -3.78
C ASP A 657 -24.57 -29.20 -5.05
N PHE A 658 -23.55 -30.03 -5.23
CA PHE A 658 -22.73 -30.01 -6.44
C PHE A 658 -23.52 -30.41 -7.68
N THR A 659 -24.38 -31.43 -7.57
CA THR A 659 -25.32 -31.82 -8.66
C THR A 659 -26.25 -30.66 -9.05
N ASP A 660 -26.79 -29.93 -8.08
CA ASP A 660 -27.62 -28.74 -8.33
C ASP A 660 -26.81 -27.63 -9.01
N LEU A 661 -25.60 -27.35 -8.54
CA LEU A 661 -24.71 -26.38 -9.20
C LEU A 661 -24.46 -26.74 -10.67
N MET A 662 -24.10 -27.99 -10.98
CA MET A 662 -23.81 -28.44 -12.34
C MET A 662 -25.02 -28.32 -13.26
N ARG A 663 -26.23 -28.64 -12.76
CA ARG A 663 -27.49 -28.48 -13.51
C ARG A 663 -27.78 -27.01 -13.83
N ARG A 664 -27.45 -26.09 -12.92
CA ARG A 664 -27.66 -24.65 -13.14
C ARG A 664 -26.63 -24.05 -14.09
N LEU A 665 -25.39 -24.56 -14.10
CA LEU A 665 -24.34 -24.11 -15.01
C LEU A 665 -24.55 -24.63 -16.44
N TYR A 666 -25.09 -25.83 -16.57
CA TYR A 666 -25.34 -26.51 -17.86
C TYR A 666 -26.79 -26.96 -17.93
N PRO A 667 -27.74 -26.02 -18.11
CA PRO A 667 -29.15 -26.41 -18.32
C PRO A 667 -29.26 -27.23 -19.59
N SER A 668 -29.88 -28.43 -19.47
CA SER A 668 -30.12 -29.37 -20.57
C SER A 668 -31.05 -28.82 -21.62
#